data_c2fc76f3e3b5e1cf8486a65eaee09065
#
_entry.id   c2fc76f3e3b5e1cf8486a65eaee09065
#
_cell.length_a   1.000
_cell.length_b   1.000
_cell.length_c   1.000
_cell.angle_alpha   90.00
_cell.angle_beta   90.00
_cell.angle_gamma   90.00
#
_symmetry.space_group_name_H-M   'P 1'
#
loop_
_entity.id
_entity.type
_entity.pdbx_description
1 polymer ?
#
loop_
_entity_poly.entity_id
_entity_poly.type
_entity_poly.pdbx_seq_one_letter_code
_entity_poly.pdbx_strand_id
1 'polypeptide(L)'
;MSVEAQKETLVFQTEVKQLLHLMIHSLYSNKEIFLRELISNASDAADKLRFEALAKPELLEGDADLKIRLSFDKDAGTVTLEDNGIGMSREDVIAHLGTIAKSGTADFMKNLTGDQKKDSHLIGQFGVGFYSAFIVADKVDVYSRRACQPATEGVHWSSKGEGEFEVATIDKPQRGTRIVLHLKKDEQEFADGWRLRNVVKKYSDHIALPIELPKEQAEAAEGEEKPAQEWETVNRASALWTRSRSEVKDEEYQEFYKHIGHDFENPLAWSHNKVEGKLEYNSLLYVPARAPFDLYQREAPRGLKLYVQRVFIMDQAESFLPLYLRFIKGVVDSNDLSLNVSREILQKDPIIDSMKTALTKRVLDMLEKLAKNEPEQYKGFWKNFGQVLKEGPAEDFANKEKIAGLLRFASTQDDSGEQSVALADYLARAKEGQDKIYYLTGESYAQVKNSPHLEVFRKKGIEVLLLTDRIDEWLMSYLNEFDGKAFVDVARGDLDLGKLDSEEDKKAQEEVAKNKEGLVERLKGALGDSVAEVRVSHRLTDSPAILAIGEQDLGLQMRQILEASGQKVPDSKPIFEFNPTHPLIEKLDNEQSEDRFAELSHILFDQAALAAGDSLKDPAAYVRRLNKLLVELSA
;
A
#
# COMPACT_ATOMS: atom_id res chain seq x y z
N MET A 1 57.85 27.18 23.51
CA MET A 1 58.19 26.17 22.51
C MET A 1 56.89 25.68 21.91
N SER A 2 56.58 26.08 20.67
CA SER A 2 55.42 25.61 19.94
C SER A 2 55.73 24.21 19.40
N VAL A 3 54.93 23.24 19.78
CA VAL A 3 54.96 21.89 19.21
C VAL A 3 54.42 22.00 17.80
N GLU A 4 55.24 21.86 16.77
CA GLU A 4 54.77 21.68 15.40
C GLU A 4 54.04 20.34 15.31
N ALA A 5 52.75 20.38 15.03
CA ALA A 5 51.95 19.20 14.82
C ALA A 5 52.38 18.51 13.51
N GLN A 6 53.16 17.45 13.61
CA GLN A 6 53.45 16.54 12.48
C GLN A 6 52.13 15.82 12.10
N LYS A 7 51.59 16.14 10.94
CA LYS A 7 50.43 15.47 10.36
C LYS A 7 50.91 14.25 9.59
N GLU A 8 50.57 13.08 10.08
CA GLU A 8 50.87 11.79 9.44
C GLU A 8 49.59 11.19 8.89
N THR A 9 49.61 10.72 7.65
CA THR A 9 48.48 10.02 7.03
C THR A 9 48.77 8.54 7.06
N LEU A 10 47.95 7.78 7.83
CA LEU A 10 48.07 6.33 7.93
C LEU A 10 46.96 5.65 7.13
N VAL A 11 47.20 4.46 6.60
CA VAL A 11 46.26 3.62 5.88
C VAL A 11 45.59 2.65 6.85
N PHE A 12 44.27 2.48 6.76
CA PHE A 12 43.57 1.46 7.54
C PHE A 12 44.04 0.06 7.18
N GLN A 13 44.24 -0.78 8.17
CA GLN A 13 44.56 -2.22 8.01
C GLN A 13 43.28 -3.03 8.21
N THR A 14 43.14 -4.18 7.53
CA THR A 14 41.97 -5.02 7.54
C THR A 14 42.28 -6.41 8.06
N GLU A 15 41.52 -6.85 9.06
CA GLU A 15 41.45 -8.24 9.52
C GLU A 15 40.51 -9.03 8.60
N VAL A 16 41.06 -9.65 7.54
CA VAL A 16 40.27 -10.31 6.48
C VAL A 16 39.34 -11.39 7.02
N LYS A 17 39.80 -12.18 8.01
CA LYS A 17 39.01 -13.26 8.62
C LYS A 17 37.78 -12.72 9.35
N GLN A 18 37.92 -11.61 10.11
CA GLN A 18 36.79 -10.98 10.79
C GLN A 18 35.83 -10.31 9.80
N LEU A 19 36.36 -9.67 8.76
CA LEU A 19 35.54 -9.06 7.72
C LEU A 19 34.66 -10.10 7.00
N LEU A 20 35.26 -11.23 6.60
CA LEU A 20 34.51 -12.35 6.00
C LEU A 20 33.44 -12.89 6.96
N HIS A 21 33.79 -13.07 8.24
CA HIS A 21 32.84 -13.53 9.24
C HIS A 21 31.63 -12.57 9.38
N LEU A 22 31.88 -11.26 9.43
CA LEU A 22 30.81 -10.25 9.46
C LEU A 22 29.95 -10.29 8.19
N MET A 23 30.57 -10.44 7.02
CA MET A 23 29.87 -10.52 5.75
C MET A 23 29.00 -11.78 5.65
N ILE A 24 29.49 -12.91 6.11
CA ILE A 24 28.77 -14.19 6.08
C ILE A 24 27.60 -14.21 7.09
N HIS A 25 27.79 -13.66 8.30
CA HIS A 25 26.86 -13.84 9.40
C HIS A 25 25.98 -12.62 9.74
N SER A 26 26.32 -11.42 9.22
CA SER A 26 25.61 -10.18 9.59
C SER A 26 24.97 -9.42 8.42
N LEU A 27 25.36 -9.70 7.18
CA LEU A 27 24.82 -8.99 6.02
C LEU A 27 23.45 -9.48 5.58
N TYR A 28 23.17 -10.77 5.77
CA TYR A 28 21.98 -11.41 5.24
C TYR A 28 21.12 -11.99 6.36
N SER A 29 19.84 -11.63 6.37
CA SER A 29 18.87 -12.15 7.35
C SER A 29 18.29 -13.51 6.95
N ASN A 30 18.32 -13.84 5.65
CA ASN A 30 17.77 -15.08 5.10
C ASN A 30 18.85 -15.90 4.38
N LYS A 31 19.02 -17.16 4.78
CA LYS A 31 20.01 -18.07 4.21
C LYS A 31 19.77 -18.38 2.74
N GLU A 32 18.51 -18.42 2.28
CA GLU A 32 18.13 -18.70 0.87
C GLU A 32 18.81 -17.77 -0.15
N ILE A 33 19.24 -16.60 0.30
CA ILE A 33 19.88 -15.57 -0.53
C ILE A 33 21.16 -16.06 -1.21
N PHE A 34 21.85 -17.07 -0.63
CA PHE A 34 23.03 -17.63 -1.29
C PHE A 34 22.75 -18.07 -2.73
N LEU A 35 21.63 -18.73 -2.94
CA LEU A 35 21.27 -19.22 -4.27
C LEU A 35 20.88 -18.09 -5.22
N ARG A 36 20.15 -17.07 -4.71
CA ARG A 36 19.85 -15.85 -5.47
C ARG A 36 21.11 -15.17 -5.99
N GLU A 37 22.10 -14.99 -5.12
CA GLU A 37 23.34 -14.30 -5.49
C GLU A 37 24.18 -15.12 -6.49
N LEU A 38 24.27 -16.44 -6.32
CA LEU A 38 25.00 -17.30 -7.25
C LEU A 38 24.31 -17.35 -8.63
N ILE A 39 22.97 -17.45 -8.69
CA ILE A 39 22.21 -17.39 -9.93
C ILE A 39 22.37 -16.03 -10.62
N SER A 40 22.36 -14.94 -9.84
CA SER A 40 22.59 -13.59 -10.37
C SER A 40 23.97 -13.45 -11.01
N ASN A 41 25.02 -14.00 -10.36
CA ASN A 41 26.36 -13.99 -10.90
C ASN A 41 26.49 -14.84 -12.19
N ALA A 42 25.79 -15.98 -12.26
CA ALA A 42 25.73 -16.81 -13.45
C ALA A 42 24.98 -16.10 -14.60
N SER A 43 23.91 -15.38 -14.29
CA SER A 43 23.20 -14.53 -15.27
C SER A 43 24.11 -13.43 -15.82
N ASP A 44 24.85 -12.74 -14.94
CA ASP A 44 25.81 -11.71 -15.36
C ASP A 44 26.92 -12.28 -16.27
N ALA A 45 27.38 -13.52 -15.99
CA ALA A 45 28.40 -14.18 -16.81
C ALA A 45 27.85 -14.52 -18.22
N ALA A 46 26.59 -14.90 -18.33
CA ALA A 46 25.94 -15.13 -19.60
C ALA A 46 25.69 -13.84 -20.39
N ASP A 47 25.27 -12.78 -19.73
CA ASP A 47 25.04 -11.49 -20.37
C ASP A 47 26.35 -10.83 -20.84
N LYS A 48 27.44 -10.97 -20.09
CA LYS A 48 28.78 -10.58 -20.55
C LYS A 48 29.19 -11.36 -21.81
N LEU A 49 28.94 -12.67 -21.82
CA LEU A 49 29.23 -13.49 -23.01
C LEU A 49 28.40 -13.02 -24.21
N ARG A 50 27.09 -12.81 -24.04
CA ARG A 50 26.22 -12.29 -25.12
C ARG A 50 26.75 -10.98 -25.68
N PHE A 51 27.14 -10.06 -24.79
CA PHE A 51 27.63 -8.75 -25.17
C PHE A 51 28.99 -8.84 -25.90
N GLU A 52 29.97 -9.58 -25.38
CA GLU A 52 31.27 -9.74 -26.03
C GLU A 52 31.16 -10.51 -27.35
N ALA A 53 30.24 -11.49 -27.44
CA ALA A 53 29.98 -12.27 -28.65
C ALA A 53 29.37 -11.47 -29.81
N LEU A 54 28.76 -10.30 -29.54
CA LEU A 54 28.33 -9.38 -30.63
C LEU A 54 29.53 -8.95 -31.52
N ALA A 55 30.69 -8.75 -30.88
CA ALA A 55 31.91 -8.37 -31.61
C ALA A 55 32.79 -9.59 -31.98
N LYS A 56 32.67 -10.69 -31.23
CA LYS A 56 33.48 -11.91 -31.37
C LYS A 56 32.63 -13.17 -31.23
N PRO A 57 31.87 -13.58 -32.28
CA PRO A 57 30.96 -14.73 -32.23
C PRO A 57 31.63 -16.06 -31.84
N GLU A 58 32.94 -16.18 -32.07
CA GLU A 58 33.75 -17.34 -31.67
C GLU A 58 33.74 -17.64 -30.17
N LEU A 59 33.45 -16.63 -29.33
CA LEU A 59 33.32 -16.80 -27.88
C LEU A 59 32.18 -17.77 -27.49
N LEU A 60 31.19 -17.96 -28.35
CA LEU A 60 30.12 -18.92 -28.12
C LEU A 60 30.57 -20.38 -28.24
N GLU A 61 31.73 -20.67 -28.81
CA GLU A 61 32.29 -22.04 -28.99
C GLU A 61 31.27 -23.07 -29.54
N GLY A 62 30.33 -22.59 -30.39
CA GLY A 62 29.27 -23.44 -30.99
C GLY A 62 28.08 -23.74 -30.06
N ASP A 63 28.07 -23.24 -28.84
CA ASP A 63 26.96 -23.36 -27.87
C ASP A 63 26.38 -21.98 -27.57
N ALA A 64 25.29 -21.64 -28.27
CA ALA A 64 24.58 -20.38 -28.09
C ALA A 64 23.44 -20.47 -27.06
N ASP A 65 23.08 -21.67 -26.61
CA ASP A 65 21.97 -21.89 -25.66
C ASP A 65 22.44 -21.70 -24.23
N LEU A 66 22.42 -20.43 -23.80
CA LEU A 66 22.85 -20.04 -22.46
C LEU A 66 21.84 -20.49 -21.41
N LYS A 67 22.33 -21.11 -20.34
CA LYS A 67 21.52 -21.66 -19.26
C LYS A 67 22.29 -21.77 -17.95
N ILE A 68 21.56 -21.98 -16.88
CA ILE A 68 22.08 -22.30 -15.54
C ILE A 68 21.57 -23.69 -15.17
N ARG A 69 22.42 -24.54 -14.66
CA ARG A 69 22.07 -25.86 -14.15
C ARG A 69 22.33 -25.96 -12.66
N LEU A 70 21.33 -26.44 -11.93
CA LEU A 70 21.44 -26.77 -10.52
C LEU A 70 21.35 -28.28 -10.35
N SER A 71 22.22 -28.84 -9.54
CA SER A 71 22.14 -30.25 -9.14
C SER A 71 22.51 -30.39 -7.67
N PHE A 72 22.17 -31.52 -7.08
CA PHE A 72 22.45 -31.79 -5.67
C PHE A 72 22.77 -33.27 -5.48
N ASP A 73 23.53 -33.55 -4.44
CA ASP A 73 23.83 -34.92 -3.97
C ASP A 73 23.55 -34.96 -2.47
N LYS A 74 22.54 -35.74 -2.07
CA LYS A 74 22.12 -35.87 -0.67
C LYS A 74 23.15 -36.60 0.17
N ASP A 75 23.81 -37.63 -0.40
CA ASP A 75 24.77 -38.47 0.31
C ASP A 75 26.10 -37.74 0.52
N ALA A 76 26.55 -37.00 -0.49
CA ALA A 76 27.73 -36.16 -0.40
C ALA A 76 27.46 -34.81 0.30
N GLY A 77 26.18 -34.44 0.52
CA GLY A 77 25.82 -33.16 1.12
C GLY A 77 26.26 -31.98 0.26
N THR A 78 26.07 -32.05 -1.05
CA THR A 78 26.54 -30.99 -1.95
C THR A 78 25.40 -30.41 -2.82
N VAL A 79 25.55 -29.11 -3.13
CA VAL A 79 24.77 -28.41 -4.15
C VAL A 79 25.74 -27.87 -5.19
N THR A 80 25.43 -28.10 -6.47
CA THR A 80 26.25 -27.64 -7.60
C THR A 80 25.44 -26.68 -8.47
N LEU A 81 26.03 -25.52 -8.78
CA LEU A 81 25.52 -24.57 -9.77
C LEU A 81 26.53 -24.50 -10.93
N GLU A 82 26.02 -24.60 -12.17
CA GLU A 82 26.85 -24.54 -13.38
C GLU A 82 26.22 -23.58 -14.39
N ASP A 83 27.01 -22.68 -14.94
CA ASP A 83 26.66 -21.81 -16.07
C ASP A 83 27.59 -22.10 -17.27
N ASN A 84 27.07 -21.86 -18.47
CA ASN A 84 27.85 -21.87 -19.71
C ASN A 84 28.12 -20.46 -20.23
N GLY A 85 28.27 -19.49 -19.31
CA GLY A 85 28.61 -18.10 -19.57
C GLY A 85 30.06 -17.90 -20.01
N ILE A 86 30.56 -16.66 -19.85
CA ILE A 86 31.91 -16.29 -20.32
C ILE A 86 33.05 -17.00 -19.58
N GLY A 87 32.80 -17.47 -18.34
CA GLY A 87 33.83 -18.06 -17.48
C GLY A 87 34.88 -17.06 -17.01
N MET A 88 35.90 -17.60 -16.34
CA MET A 88 37.00 -16.81 -15.77
C MET A 88 38.36 -17.43 -16.09
N SER A 89 39.37 -16.59 -16.38
CA SER A 89 40.77 -16.96 -16.43
C SER A 89 41.33 -17.13 -15.02
N ARG A 90 42.57 -17.63 -14.92
CA ARG A 90 43.27 -17.73 -13.63
C ARG A 90 43.45 -16.38 -12.96
N GLU A 91 43.79 -15.37 -13.74
CA GLU A 91 43.92 -13.97 -13.31
C GLU A 91 42.61 -13.42 -12.83
N ASP A 92 41.50 -13.68 -13.55
CA ASP A 92 40.14 -13.25 -13.17
C ASP A 92 39.72 -13.88 -11.83
N VAL A 93 39.97 -15.18 -11.64
CA VAL A 93 39.65 -15.91 -10.40
C VAL A 93 40.38 -15.31 -9.20
N ILE A 94 41.70 -15.10 -9.33
CA ILE A 94 42.51 -14.48 -8.27
C ILE A 94 42.03 -13.05 -7.99
N ALA A 95 41.75 -12.27 -9.03
CA ALA A 95 41.36 -10.88 -8.90
C ALA A 95 39.95 -10.69 -8.31
N HIS A 96 38.98 -11.56 -8.66
CA HIS A 96 37.55 -11.37 -8.30
C HIS A 96 37.10 -12.25 -7.13
N LEU A 97 37.61 -13.49 -7.00
CA LEU A 97 37.27 -14.36 -5.87
C LEU A 97 38.31 -14.27 -4.72
N GLY A 98 39.50 -13.80 -5.02
CA GLY A 98 40.55 -13.57 -4.03
C GLY A 98 40.57 -12.18 -3.40
N THR A 99 39.71 -11.25 -3.89
CA THR A 99 39.62 -9.89 -3.35
C THR A 99 38.22 -9.58 -2.92
N ILE A 100 38.00 -9.35 -1.64
CA ILE A 100 36.69 -9.02 -1.06
C ILE A 100 36.21 -7.65 -1.59
N ALA A 101 34.92 -7.54 -1.91
CA ALA A 101 34.25 -6.35 -2.44
C ALA A 101 34.83 -5.85 -3.79
N LYS A 102 35.45 -6.75 -4.57
CA LYS A 102 35.84 -6.47 -5.94
C LYS A 102 34.89 -7.16 -6.92
N SER A 103 34.17 -6.37 -7.71
CA SER A 103 33.18 -6.86 -8.68
C SER A 103 33.73 -6.78 -10.11
N GLY A 104 33.87 -7.94 -10.76
CA GLY A 104 34.17 -8.02 -12.20
C GLY A 104 33.01 -7.47 -13.06
N THR A 105 31.79 -7.44 -12.54
CA THR A 105 30.63 -6.83 -13.18
C THR A 105 30.72 -5.30 -13.13
N ALA A 106 31.10 -4.73 -11.99
CA ALA A 106 31.34 -3.29 -11.87
C ALA A 106 32.49 -2.81 -12.77
N ASP A 107 33.56 -3.59 -12.88
CA ASP A 107 34.66 -3.25 -13.77
C ASP A 107 34.28 -3.37 -15.24
N PHE A 108 33.49 -4.35 -15.63
CA PHE A 108 32.91 -4.44 -16.97
C PHE A 108 32.00 -3.25 -17.30
N MET A 109 31.11 -2.86 -16.39
CA MET A 109 30.20 -1.71 -16.57
C MET A 109 30.93 -0.36 -16.75
N LYS A 110 32.13 -0.18 -16.14
CA LYS A 110 32.94 1.03 -16.35
C LYS A 110 33.45 1.16 -17.78
N ASN A 111 33.63 0.05 -18.48
CA ASN A 111 34.13 0.02 -19.84
C ASN A 111 33.02 0.18 -20.90
N LEU A 112 31.75 0.12 -20.50
CA LEU A 112 30.60 0.34 -21.37
C LEU A 112 30.31 1.83 -21.54
N THR A 113 29.95 2.26 -22.75
CA THR A 113 29.66 3.65 -23.07
C THR A 113 28.25 3.83 -23.63
N GLY A 114 27.59 4.96 -23.31
CA GLY A 114 26.32 5.37 -23.87
C GLY A 114 25.18 4.35 -23.68
N ASP A 115 24.51 3.98 -24.77
CA ASP A 115 23.36 3.08 -24.75
C ASP A 115 23.74 1.64 -24.32
N GLN A 116 24.96 1.23 -24.56
CA GLN A 116 25.45 -0.10 -24.13
C GLN A 116 25.37 -0.32 -22.62
N LYS A 117 25.56 0.74 -21.83
CA LYS A 117 25.45 0.69 -20.38
C LYS A 117 24.00 0.51 -19.93
N LYS A 118 23.06 1.09 -20.68
CA LYS A 118 21.61 0.97 -20.42
C LYS A 118 21.06 -0.41 -20.78
N ASP A 119 21.60 -1.00 -21.85
CA ASP A 119 21.18 -2.31 -22.32
C ASP A 119 21.78 -3.48 -21.51
N SER A 120 22.77 -3.20 -20.66
CA SER A 120 23.39 -4.21 -19.81
C SER A 120 22.60 -4.40 -18.52
N HIS A 121 21.88 -5.53 -18.41
CA HIS A 121 21.10 -5.91 -17.22
C HIS A 121 21.96 -6.61 -16.14
N LEU A 122 23.13 -6.08 -15.83
CA LEU A 122 24.11 -6.70 -14.93
C LEU A 122 23.80 -6.38 -13.46
N ILE A 123 23.70 -7.41 -12.64
CA ILE A 123 23.15 -7.37 -11.27
C ILE A 123 24.24 -7.24 -10.20
N GLY A 124 25.38 -7.93 -10.36
CA GLY A 124 26.42 -8.16 -9.35
C GLY A 124 27.41 -7.01 -9.18
N GLN A 125 26.98 -5.85 -8.67
CA GLN A 125 27.80 -4.64 -8.59
C GLN A 125 28.73 -4.57 -7.36
N PHE A 126 28.39 -5.24 -6.24
CA PHE A 126 29.08 -5.05 -4.95
C PHE A 126 30.28 -5.96 -4.73
N GLY A 127 30.41 -7.07 -5.47
CA GLY A 127 31.52 -8.03 -5.31
C GLY A 127 31.53 -8.80 -3.98
N VAL A 128 30.37 -8.90 -3.32
CA VAL A 128 30.19 -9.60 -2.04
C VAL A 128 29.22 -10.77 -2.12
N GLY A 129 28.34 -10.81 -3.12
CA GLY A 129 27.28 -11.81 -3.25
C GLY A 129 27.81 -13.26 -3.28
N PHE A 130 28.97 -13.50 -3.90
CA PHE A 130 29.59 -14.82 -3.95
C PHE A 130 29.87 -15.41 -2.55
N TYR A 131 30.28 -14.57 -1.58
CA TYR A 131 30.61 -15.05 -0.24
C TYR A 131 29.38 -15.48 0.57
N SER A 132 28.17 -15.17 0.11
CA SER A 132 26.94 -15.72 0.69
C SER A 132 26.87 -17.25 0.63
N ALA A 133 27.61 -17.88 -0.29
CA ALA A 133 27.77 -19.33 -0.36
C ALA A 133 28.26 -19.95 0.98
N PHE A 134 29.09 -19.25 1.74
CA PHE A 134 29.60 -19.70 3.03
C PHE A 134 28.57 -19.60 4.18
N ILE A 135 27.40 -19.02 3.93
CA ILE A 135 26.30 -19.09 4.90
C ILE A 135 25.87 -20.54 5.08
N VAL A 136 25.80 -21.31 3.98
CA VAL A 136 25.30 -22.68 3.95
C VAL A 136 26.38 -23.73 3.74
N ALA A 137 27.59 -23.34 3.30
CA ALA A 137 28.70 -24.27 2.98
C ALA A 137 29.91 -24.08 3.89
N ASP A 138 30.53 -25.22 4.26
CA ASP A 138 31.82 -25.26 4.95
C ASP A 138 33.01 -25.13 4.00
N LYS A 139 32.79 -25.48 2.74
CA LYS A 139 33.79 -25.41 1.67
C LYS A 139 33.11 -25.11 0.33
N VAL A 140 33.76 -24.29 -0.48
CA VAL A 140 33.31 -23.94 -1.83
C VAL A 140 34.44 -24.25 -2.82
N ASP A 141 34.11 -25.03 -3.86
CA ASP A 141 34.99 -25.30 -4.99
C ASP A 141 34.44 -24.62 -6.25
N VAL A 142 35.28 -23.88 -6.98
CA VAL A 142 34.93 -23.22 -8.23
C VAL A 142 35.79 -23.72 -9.35
N TYR A 143 35.18 -24.24 -10.40
CA TYR A 143 35.83 -24.70 -11.62
C TYR A 143 35.44 -23.78 -12.76
N SER A 144 36.39 -23.08 -13.37
CA SER A 144 36.08 -22.12 -14.44
C SER A 144 37.04 -22.20 -15.60
N ARG A 145 36.56 -21.91 -16.80
CA ARG A 145 37.37 -21.67 -17.99
C ARG A 145 36.78 -20.53 -18.78
N ARG A 146 37.57 -19.51 -19.08
CA ARG A 146 37.15 -18.39 -19.89
C ARG A 146 36.94 -18.83 -21.34
N ALA A 147 35.92 -18.28 -22.00
CA ALA A 147 35.63 -18.53 -23.40
C ALA A 147 36.87 -18.29 -24.29
N CYS A 148 37.07 -19.16 -25.27
CA CYS A 148 38.20 -19.18 -26.20
C CYS A 148 39.58 -19.45 -25.57
N GLN A 149 39.69 -19.81 -24.28
CA GLN A 149 40.91 -20.33 -23.71
C GLN A 149 41.03 -21.85 -23.96
N PRO A 150 42.26 -22.41 -24.10
CA PRO A 150 42.44 -23.84 -24.22
C PRO A 150 41.85 -24.62 -23.04
N ALA A 151 41.38 -25.86 -23.28
CA ALA A 151 40.83 -26.71 -22.23
C ALA A 151 41.81 -26.92 -21.06
N THR A 152 43.09 -26.95 -21.35
CA THR A 152 44.19 -27.12 -20.38
C THR A 152 44.46 -25.88 -19.51
N GLU A 153 43.80 -24.76 -19.76
CA GLU A 153 43.87 -23.53 -18.98
C GLU A 153 42.66 -23.33 -18.06
N GLY A 154 41.90 -24.38 -17.80
CA GLY A 154 40.87 -24.38 -16.77
C GLY A 154 41.44 -24.11 -15.39
N VAL A 155 40.67 -23.54 -14.50
CA VAL A 155 41.07 -23.14 -13.14
C VAL A 155 40.16 -23.78 -12.11
N HIS A 156 40.73 -24.33 -11.07
CA HIS A 156 40.06 -24.75 -9.84
C HIS A 156 40.48 -23.83 -8.71
N TRP A 157 39.51 -23.21 -8.08
CA TRP A 157 39.65 -22.40 -6.87
C TRP A 157 38.89 -23.08 -5.74
N SER A 158 39.48 -23.10 -4.54
CA SER A 158 38.89 -23.75 -3.37
C SER A 158 39.12 -22.91 -2.13
N SER A 159 38.11 -22.77 -1.27
CA SER A 159 38.25 -22.09 0.02
C SER A 159 37.26 -22.63 1.05
N LYS A 160 37.61 -22.48 2.34
CA LYS A 160 36.75 -22.72 3.50
C LYS A 160 36.13 -21.42 4.06
N GLY A 161 36.37 -20.28 3.41
CA GLY A 161 35.87 -18.98 3.90
C GLY A 161 36.61 -18.44 5.12
N GLU A 162 37.79 -18.95 5.41
CA GLU A 162 38.61 -18.57 6.58
C GLU A 162 39.74 -17.57 6.27
N GLY A 163 39.71 -16.95 5.08
CA GLY A 163 40.69 -15.94 4.66
C GLY A 163 41.78 -16.49 3.75
N GLU A 164 41.80 -17.79 3.48
CA GLU A 164 42.74 -18.46 2.57
C GLU A 164 42.00 -19.15 1.44
N PHE A 165 42.65 -19.28 0.29
CA PHE A 165 42.14 -20.02 -0.86
C PHE A 165 43.28 -20.69 -1.64
N GLU A 166 42.95 -21.77 -2.32
CA GLU A 166 43.87 -22.51 -3.18
C GLU A 166 43.46 -22.30 -4.64
N VAL A 167 44.45 -22.23 -5.55
CA VAL A 167 44.21 -22.12 -7.02
C VAL A 167 45.09 -23.12 -7.74
N ALA A 168 44.46 -23.98 -8.55
CA ALA A 168 45.13 -24.96 -9.40
C ALA A 168 44.70 -24.81 -10.85
N THR A 169 45.59 -25.14 -11.79
CA THR A 169 45.26 -25.27 -13.19
C THR A 169 44.75 -26.69 -13.45
N ILE A 170 43.65 -26.81 -14.21
CA ILE A 170 42.99 -28.08 -14.49
C ILE A 170 42.62 -28.19 -15.96
N ASP A 171 42.28 -29.38 -16.40
CA ASP A 171 41.65 -29.60 -17.71
C ASP A 171 40.11 -29.42 -17.59
N LYS A 172 39.55 -28.44 -18.32
CA LYS A 172 38.11 -28.15 -18.35
C LYS A 172 37.65 -27.88 -19.80
N PRO A 173 37.09 -28.88 -20.47
CA PRO A 173 36.73 -28.78 -21.88
C PRO A 173 35.69 -27.69 -22.19
N GLN A 174 34.65 -27.52 -21.36
CA GLN A 174 33.61 -26.53 -21.55
C GLN A 174 33.96 -25.19 -20.95
N ARG A 175 33.60 -24.07 -21.61
CA ARG A 175 33.62 -22.74 -21.03
C ARG A 175 32.60 -22.60 -19.89
N GLY A 176 32.66 -21.49 -19.15
CA GLY A 176 31.71 -21.18 -18.08
C GLY A 176 32.25 -21.59 -16.71
N THR A 177 31.37 -21.52 -15.71
CA THR A 177 31.73 -21.72 -14.31
C THR A 177 30.87 -22.78 -13.64
N ARG A 178 31.48 -23.66 -12.87
CA ARG A 178 30.84 -24.66 -12.02
C ARG A 178 31.25 -24.40 -10.57
N ILE A 179 30.25 -24.21 -9.71
CA ILE A 179 30.43 -23.96 -8.26
C ILE A 179 29.84 -25.14 -7.51
N VAL A 180 30.67 -25.76 -6.64
CA VAL A 180 30.25 -26.87 -5.77
C VAL A 180 30.27 -26.39 -4.34
N LEU A 181 29.14 -26.44 -3.67
CA LEU A 181 28.95 -26.09 -2.28
C LEU A 181 28.93 -27.37 -1.45
N HIS A 182 29.88 -27.53 -0.53
CA HIS A 182 29.88 -28.59 0.48
C HIS A 182 29.09 -28.06 1.68
N LEU A 183 27.85 -28.52 1.86
CA LEU A 183 26.92 -27.99 2.84
C LEU A 183 27.34 -28.31 4.28
N LYS A 184 27.11 -27.36 5.17
CA LYS A 184 27.19 -27.57 6.61
C LYS A 184 26.21 -28.66 7.06
N LYS A 185 26.50 -29.30 8.18
CA LYS A 185 25.64 -30.38 8.71
C LYS A 185 24.23 -29.94 9.04
N ASP A 186 24.07 -28.70 9.44
CA ASP A 186 22.77 -28.08 9.78
C ASP A 186 22.07 -27.42 8.56
N GLU A 187 22.68 -27.46 7.37
CA GLU A 187 22.15 -26.87 6.13
C GLU A 187 21.85 -27.92 5.05
N GLN A 188 21.82 -29.20 5.41
CA GLN A 188 21.57 -30.31 4.48
C GLN A 188 20.19 -30.24 3.81
N GLU A 189 19.27 -29.44 4.33
CA GLU A 189 17.96 -29.17 3.71
C GLU A 189 18.05 -28.63 2.29
N PHE A 190 19.15 -27.95 1.94
CA PHE A 190 19.36 -27.43 0.58
C PHE A 190 19.82 -28.50 -0.42
N ALA A 191 20.27 -29.67 0.02
CA ALA A 191 20.54 -30.81 -0.86
C ALA A 191 19.22 -31.53 -1.24
N ASP A 192 18.21 -30.79 -1.64
CA ASP A 192 16.88 -31.28 -1.96
C ASP A 192 16.27 -30.55 -3.16
N GLY A 193 15.74 -31.32 -4.12
CA GLY A 193 15.22 -30.78 -5.39
C GLY A 193 13.98 -29.88 -5.19
N TRP A 194 13.09 -30.24 -4.27
CA TRP A 194 11.91 -29.44 -3.97
C TRP A 194 12.31 -28.10 -3.32
N ARG A 195 13.26 -28.15 -2.38
CA ARG A 195 13.78 -26.95 -1.70
C ARG A 195 14.43 -25.99 -2.68
N LEU A 196 15.32 -26.50 -3.55
CA LEU A 196 15.97 -25.69 -4.60
C LEU A 196 14.96 -25.07 -5.57
N ARG A 197 13.94 -25.84 -6.03
CA ARG A 197 12.87 -25.32 -6.89
C ARG A 197 12.13 -24.16 -6.27
N ASN A 198 11.79 -24.27 -4.98
CA ASN A 198 11.09 -23.22 -4.27
C ASN A 198 11.93 -21.93 -4.14
N VAL A 199 13.21 -22.08 -3.85
CA VAL A 199 14.13 -20.93 -3.78
C VAL A 199 14.27 -20.26 -5.17
N VAL A 200 14.43 -21.05 -6.24
CA VAL A 200 14.48 -20.51 -7.61
C VAL A 200 13.19 -19.78 -7.97
N LYS A 201 12.03 -20.38 -7.72
CA LYS A 201 10.73 -19.75 -8.00
C LYS A 201 10.51 -18.46 -7.22
N LYS A 202 11.01 -18.41 -5.99
CA LYS A 202 10.85 -17.23 -5.13
C LYS A 202 11.73 -16.07 -5.59
N TYR A 203 13.00 -16.29 -5.87
CA TYR A 203 13.99 -15.23 -6.07
C TYR A 203 14.42 -15.00 -7.52
N SER A 204 14.32 -16.02 -8.38
CA SER A 204 14.93 -16.04 -9.70
C SER A 204 13.99 -16.48 -10.82
N ASP A 205 12.67 -16.51 -10.57
CA ASP A 205 11.66 -17.01 -11.53
C ASP A 205 11.68 -16.25 -12.87
N HIS A 206 12.03 -14.97 -12.82
CA HIS A 206 11.95 -14.05 -13.96
C HIS A 206 13.31 -13.67 -14.58
N ILE A 207 14.39 -14.29 -14.14
CA ILE A 207 15.71 -14.13 -14.77
C ILE A 207 15.63 -14.64 -16.22
N ALA A 208 16.21 -13.89 -17.15
CA ALA A 208 16.10 -14.14 -18.61
C ALA A 208 16.88 -15.37 -19.12
N LEU A 209 17.27 -16.26 -18.23
CA LEU A 209 17.94 -17.51 -18.54
C LEU A 209 17.15 -18.69 -18.01
N PRO A 210 17.04 -19.81 -18.74
CA PRO A 210 16.49 -21.03 -18.20
C PRO A 210 17.38 -21.57 -17.08
N ILE A 211 16.74 -21.89 -15.96
CA ILE A 211 17.38 -22.57 -14.82
C ILE A 211 16.86 -24.00 -14.84
N GLU A 212 17.76 -24.94 -15.06
CA GLU A 212 17.46 -26.35 -15.19
C GLU A 212 17.82 -27.10 -13.91
N LEU A 213 16.90 -27.94 -13.42
CA LEU A 213 17.14 -28.93 -12.36
C LEU A 213 16.96 -30.35 -12.90
N PRO A 214 17.58 -31.35 -12.24
CA PRO A 214 17.30 -32.75 -12.51
C PRO A 214 15.80 -33.03 -12.36
N LYS A 215 15.21 -33.68 -13.37
CA LYS A 215 13.85 -34.20 -13.29
C LYS A 215 13.81 -35.33 -12.28
N GLU A 216 12.79 -35.33 -11.41
CA GLU A 216 12.62 -36.43 -10.48
C GLU A 216 12.38 -37.71 -11.25
N GLN A 217 13.29 -38.67 -11.11
CA GLN A 217 13.16 -40.00 -11.69
C GLN A 217 12.64 -40.92 -10.60
N ALA A 218 11.68 -41.78 -10.97
CA ALA A 218 11.29 -42.89 -10.10
C ALA A 218 12.54 -43.79 -9.84
N GLU A 219 12.72 -44.25 -8.62
CA GLU A 219 13.80 -45.18 -8.30
C GLU A 219 13.77 -46.35 -9.28
N ALA A 220 14.89 -46.53 -10.02
CA ALA A 220 15.02 -47.68 -10.90
C ALA A 220 14.94 -48.98 -10.09
N ALA A 221 14.20 -49.97 -10.57
CA ALA A 221 14.16 -51.29 -9.94
C ALA A 221 15.57 -51.89 -9.86
N GLU A 222 15.85 -52.64 -8.79
CA GLU A 222 17.16 -53.29 -8.61
C GLU A 222 17.54 -54.12 -9.88
N GLY A 223 18.60 -53.64 -10.57
CA GLY A 223 19.14 -54.32 -11.78
C GLY A 223 18.92 -53.59 -13.11
N GLU A 224 18.21 -52.49 -13.18
CA GLU A 224 18.07 -51.67 -14.38
C GLU A 224 19.14 -50.58 -14.46
N GLU A 225 19.72 -50.35 -15.67
CA GLU A 225 20.62 -49.20 -15.89
C GLU A 225 19.86 -47.91 -15.61
N LYS A 226 20.43 -47.05 -14.75
CA LYS A 226 19.85 -45.71 -14.48
C LYS A 226 19.71 -44.95 -15.81
N PRO A 227 18.50 -44.51 -16.18
CA PRO A 227 18.32 -43.72 -17.39
C PRO A 227 19.17 -42.45 -17.32
N ALA A 228 19.56 -41.91 -18.49
CA ALA A 228 20.29 -40.63 -18.54
C ALA A 228 19.52 -39.55 -17.81
N GLN A 229 20.23 -38.73 -17.01
CA GLN A 229 19.60 -37.66 -16.26
C GLN A 229 18.89 -36.67 -17.18
N GLU A 230 17.56 -36.60 -17.10
CA GLU A 230 16.76 -35.58 -17.77
C GLU A 230 16.77 -34.28 -16.96
N TRP A 231 16.74 -33.15 -17.67
CA TRP A 231 16.71 -31.81 -17.09
C TRP A 231 15.34 -31.17 -17.39
N GLU A 232 14.84 -30.40 -16.43
CA GLU A 232 13.64 -29.58 -16.61
C GLU A 232 13.88 -28.13 -16.22
N THR A 233 13.34 -27.19 -17.00
CA THR A 233 13.39 -25.77 -16.66
C THR A 233 12.39 -25.48 -15.54
N VAL A 234 12.87 -24.88 -14.44
CA VAL A 234 12.07 -24.66 -13.22
C VAL A 234 11.66 -23.22 -12.99
N ASN A 235 12.17 -22.28 -13.77
CA ASN A 235 11.79 -20.88 -13.77
C ASN A 235 11.03 -20.49 -15.04
N ARG A 236 10.32 -19.35 -15.01
CA ARG A 236 9.58 -18.84 -16.19
C ARG A 236 10.49 -18.24 -17.25
N ALA A 237 11.72 -17.86 -16.89
CA ALA A 237 12.72 -17.23 -17.76
C ALA A 237 12.23 -15.98 -18.51
N SER A 238 11.10 -15.41 -18.11
CA SER A 238 10.51 -14.21 -18.69
C SER A 238 9.76 -13.42 -17.62
N ALA A 239 9.85 -12.09 -17.71
CA ALA A 239 9.12 -11.18 -16.84
C ALA A 239 8.00 -10.51 -17.66
N LEU A 240 6.75 -10.79 -17.33
CA LEU A 240 5.58 -10.29 -18.06
C LEU A 240 5.59 -8.76 -18.15
N TRP A 241 6.01 -8.08 -17.08
CA TRP A 241 6.06 -6.62 -16.99
C TRP A 241 7.16 -5.96 -17.84
N THR A 242 8.10 -6.74 -18.40
CA THR A 242 9.13 -6.21 -19.31
C THR A 242 8.74 -6.33 -20.79
N ARG A 243 7.69 -7.12 -21.10
CA ARG A 243 7.18 -7.30 -22.46
C ARG A 243 6.42 -6.05 -22.91
N SER A 244 6.32 -5.85 -24.23
CA SER A 244 5.47 -4.81 -24.77
C SER A 244 4.00 -5.06 -24.42
N ARG A 245 3.27 -4.01 -24.04
CA ARG A 245 1.85 -4.11 -23.70
C ARG A 245 1.01 -4.72 -24.83
N SER A 246 1.39 -4.51 -26.09
CA SER A 246 0.72 -5.05 -27.26
C SER A 246 0.92 -6.56 -27.45
N GLU A 247 1.90 -7.15 -26.78
CA GLU A 247 2.26 -8.56 -26.86
C GLU A 247 1.68 -9.40 -25.74
N VAL A 248 1.09 -8.75 -24.73
CA VAL A 248 0.53 -9.43 -23.53
C VAL A 248 -0.98 -9.42 -23.62
N LYS A 249 -1.59 -10.60 -23.54
CA LYS A 249 -3.05 -10.78 -23.55
C LYS A 249 -3.63 -10.55 -22.15
N ASP A 250 -4.92 -10.22 -22.10
CA ASP A 250 -5.63 -9.98 -20.84
C ASP A 250 -5.62 -11.20 -19.91
N GLU A 251 -5.71 -12.41 -20.49
CA GLU A 251 -5.64 -13.66 -19.73
C GLU A 251 -4.28 -13.82 -19.03
N GLU A 252 -3.17 -13.41 -19.68
CA GLU A 252 -1.84 -13.48 -19.09
C GLU A 252 -1.72 -12.50 -17.90
N TYR A 253 -2.32 -11.29 -17.98
CA TYR A 253 -2.38 -10.34 -16.87
C TYR A 253 -3.18 -10.90 -15.69
N GLN A 254 -4.32 -11.54 -15.96
CA GLN A 254 -5.19 -12.14 -14.93
C GLN A 254 -4.51 -13.32 -14.23
N GLU A 255 -3.89 -14.22 -14.99
CA GLU A 255 -3.14 -15.34 -14.43
C GLU A 255 -1.94 -14.89 -13.60
N PHE A 256 -1.24 -13.87 -14.07
CA PHE A 256 -0.13 -13.30 -13.31
C PHE A 256 -0.60 -12.66 -12.00
N TYR A 257 -1.73 -11.92 -12.02
CA TYR A 257 -2.33 -11.38 -10.80
C TYR A 257 -2.66 -12.46 -9.77
N LYS A 258 -3.33 -13.53 -10.19
CA LYS A 258 -3.67 -14.66 -9.31
C LYS A 258 -2.42 -15.26 -8.66
N HIS A 259 -1.36 -15.38 -9.45
CA HIS A 259 -0.09 -15.91 -8.97
C HIS A 259 0.56 -14.99 -7.90
N ILE A 260 0.68 -13.68 -8.16
CA ILE A 260 1.37 -12.76 -7.23
C ILE A 260 0.51 -12.33 -6.04
N GLY A 261 -0.80 -12.27 -6.22
CA GLY A 261 -1.78 -11.87 -5.22
C GLY A 261 -2.26 -13.01 -4.33
N HIS A 262 -1.95 -14.27 -4.70
CA HIS A 262 -2.52 -15.48 -4.09
C HIS A 262 -4.04 -15.43 -4.06
N ASP A 263 -4.64 -14.89 -5.13
CA ASP A 263 -6.07 -14.72 -5.31
C ASP A 263 -6.60 -15.71 -6.34
N PHE A 264 -7.87 -16.07 -6.24
CA PHE A 264 -8.53 -16.97 -7.18
C PHE A 264 -9.42 -16.21 -8.18
N GLU A 265 -9.71 -14.95 -7.91
CA GLU A 265 -10.54 -14.10 -8.77
C GLU A 265 -9.69 -13.26 -9.73
N ASN A 266 -10.31 -12.77 -10.79
CA ASN A 266 -9.66 -11.82 -11.68
C ASN A 266 -9.60 -10.43 -11.05
N PRO A 267 -8.59 -9.62 -11.33
CA PRO A 267 -8.53 -8.24 -10.89
C PRO A 267 -9.60 -7.40 -11.60
N LEU A 268 -10.08 -6.33 -10.94
CA LEU A 268 -11.02 -5.37 -11.56
C LEU A 268 -10.34 -4.54 -12.65
N ALA A 269 -9.10 -4.17 -12.43
CA ALA A 269 -8.33 -3.36 -13.37
C ALA A 269 -6.83 -3.59 -13.17
N TRP A 270 -6.06 -3.27 -14.22
CA TRP A 270 -4.60 -3.27 -14.15
C TRP A 270 -4.00 -2.14 -14.97
N SER A 271 -2.75 -1.80 -14.61
CA SER A 271 -1.96 -0.79 -15.31
C SER A 271 -0.55 -1.30 -15.52
N HIS A 272 -0.19 -1.54 -16.77
CA HIS A 272 1.15 -1.95 -17.18
C HIS A 272 1.89 -0.74 -17.77
N ASN A 273 3.03 -0.39 -17.21
CA ASN A 273 3.78 0.80 -17.59
C ASN A 273 5.28 0.51 -17.66
N LYS A 274 5.89 1.02 -18.70
CA LYS A 274 7.33 1.14 -18.87
C LYS A 274 7.70 2.61 -18.81
N VAL A 275 8.61 2.98 -17.93
CA VAL A 275 9.10 4.35 -17.76
C VAL A 275 10.55 4.37 -18.17
N GLU A 276 10.88 5.23 -19.12
CA GLU A 276 12.21 5.45 -19.67
C GLU A 276 12.59 6.93 -19.54
N GLY A 277 13.81 7.22 -19.17
CA GLY A 277 14.30 8.60 -19.05
C GLY A 277 15.34 8.79 -17.96
N LYS A 278 15.09 9.70 -17.01
CA LYS A 278 15.98 9.89 -15.85
C LYS A 278 15.89 8.73 -14.85
N LEU A 279 14.77 8.04 -14.84
CA LEU A 279 14.50 6.83 -14.07
C LEU A 279 13.96 5.78 -15.02
N GLU A 280 14.50 4.58 -14.92
CA GLU A 280 14.06 3.44 -15.69
C GLU A 280 13.45 2.37 -14.80
N TYR A 281 12.15 2.15 -14.97
CA TYR A 281 11.45 1.08 -14.26
C TYR A 281 10.21 0.61 -15.02
N ASN A 282 9.85 -0.63 -14.78
CA ASN A 282 8.58 -1.21 -15.19
C ASN A 282 7.65 -1.34 -13.98
N SER A 283 6.37 -1.13 -14.18
CA SER A 283 5.37 -1.39 -13.14
C SER A 283 4.14 -2.07 -13.72
N LEU A 284 3.64 -3.04 -12.99
CA LEU A 284 2.39 -3.72 -13.28
C LEU A 284 1.56 -3.73 -12.00
N LEU A 285 0.51 -2.90 -11.98
CA LEU A 285 -0.33 -2.63 -10.83
C LEU A 285 -1.72 -3.20 -11.05
N TYR A 286 -2.34 -3.72 -10.00
CA TYR A 286 -3.66 -4.36 -10.04
C TYR A 286 -4.58 -3.83 -8.94
N VAL A 287 -5.85 -3.68 -9.28
CA VAL A 287 -6.95 -3.47 -8.33
C VAL A 287 -7.61 -4.83 -8.07
N PRO A 288 -7.55 -5.40 -6.87
CA PRO A 288 -8.25 -6.64 -6.52
C PRO A 288 -9.77 -6.51 -6.65
N ALA A 289 -10.45 -7.64 -6.90
CA ALA A 289 -11.92 -7.67 -6.91
C ALA A 289 -12.51 -7.65 -5.50
N ARG A 290 -11.81 -8.21 -4.51
CA ARG A 290 -12.25 -8.32 -3.12
C ARG A 290 -11.20 -7.79 -2.16
N ALA A 291 -11.68 -7.24 -1.04
CA ALA A 291 -10.83 -6.85 0.06
C ALA A 291 -10.29 -8.11 0.76
N PRO A 292 -8.96 -8.21 1.01
CA PRO A 292 -8.43 -9.24 1.87
C PRO A 292 -8.96 -9.06 3.30
N PHE A 293 -9.13 -10.16 4.03
CA PHE A 293 -9.69 -10.16 5.38
C PHE A 293 -8.86 -9.34 6.39
N ASP A 294 -7.60 -9.16 6.10
CA ASP A 294 -6.60 -8.47 6.92
C ASP A 294 -6.35 -7.01 6.50
N LEU A 295 -7.13 -6.47 5.56
CA LEU A 295 -6.95 -5.11 4.99
C LEU A 295 -6.81 -4.01 6.06
N TYR A 296 -7.50 -4.16 7.19
CA TYR A 296 -7.50 -3.20 8.30
C TYR A 296 -6.55 -3.58 9.43
N GLN A 297 -5.84 -4.70 9.33
CA GLN A 297 -4.86 -5.11 10.34
C GLN A 297 -3.56 -4.32 10.14
N ARG A 298 -2.98 -3.85 11.25
CA ARG A 298 -1.78 -3.03 11.21
C ARG A 298 -0.55 -3.78 10.68
N GLU A 299 -0.48 -5.07 10.92
CA GLU A 299 0.65 -5.95 10.56
C GLU A 299 0.40 -6.72 9.25
N ALA A 300 -0.71 -6.45 8.55
CA ALA A 300 -1.01 -7.14 7.30
C ALA A 300 0.07 -6.88 6.23
N PRO A 301 0.43 -7.91 5.45
CA PRO A 301 1.35 -7.76 4.34
C PRO A 301 0.82 -6.75 3.32
N ARG A 302 1.56 -5.68 3.10
CA ARG A 302 1.17 -4.59 2.19
C ARG A 302 2.37 -4.11 1.37
N GLY A 303 2.07 -3.45 0.26
CA GLY A 303 3.06 -2.96 -0.67
C GLY A 303 3.19 -3.80 -1.92
N LEU A 304 4.11 -3.41 -2.77
CA LEU A 304 4.37 -4.04 -4.06
C LEU A 304 5.53 -5.03 -3.95
N LYS A 305 5.53 -6.04 -4.83
CA LYS A 305 6.72 -6.87 -5.02
C LYS A 305 7.78 -6.05 -5.75
N LEU A 306 8.94 -5.91 -5.13
CA LEU A 306 10.07 -5.20 -5.70
C LEU A 306 11.03 -6.18 -6.37
N TYR A 307 11.35 -5.85 -7.61
CA TYR A 307 12.42 -6.46 -8.38
C TYR A 307 13.46 -5.40 -8.75
N VAL A 308 14.69 -5.80 -8.87
CA VAL A 308 15.76 -5.02 -9.47
C VAL A 308 16.41 -5.88 -10.54
N GLN A 309 16.30 -5.42 -11.80
CA GLN A 309 16.80 -6.18 -12.95
C GLN A 309 16.26 -7.62 -12.98
N ARG A 310 14.94 -7.78 -12.74
CA ARG A 310 14.19 -9.05 -12.71
C ARG A 310 14.54 -10.00 -11.57
N VAL A 311 15.42 -9.59 -10.66
CA VAL A 311 15.73 -10.33 -9.43
C VAL A 311 14.81 -9.85 -8.31
N PHE A 312 14.15 -10.79 -7.66
CA PHE A 312 13.27 -10.50 -6.53
C PHE A 312 14.06 -9.95 -5.33
N ILE A 313 13.61 -8.84 -4.78
CA ILE A 313 14.21 -8.17 -3.64
C ILE A 313 13.35 -8.34 -2.39
N MET A 314 12.07 -7.94 -2.47
CA MET A 314 11.15 -8.04 -1.33
C MET A 314 9.68 -8.11 -1.76
N ASP A 315 8.85 -8.73 -0.92
CA ASP A 315 7.40 -8.87 -1.14
C ASP A 315 6.58 -7.63 -0.76
N GLN A 316 7.11 -6.80 0.12
CA GLN A 316 6.36 -5.77 0.83
C GLN A 316 7.11 -4.43 0.77
N ALA A 317 7.25 -3.90 -0.44
CA ALA A 317 7.86 -2.60 -0.65
C ALA A 317 6.84 -1.48 -0.34
N GLU A 318 6.57 -1.25 0.95
CA GLU A 318 5.59 -0.27 1.45
C GLU A 318 5.90 1.18 1.03
N SER A 319 7.16 1.47 0.75
CA SER A 319 7.62 2.82 0.38
C SER A 319 7.07 3.33 -0.95
N PHE A 320 6.56 2.46 -1.82
CA PHE A 320 6.14 2.83 -3.18
C PHE A 320 4.70 3.31 -3.32
N LEU A 321 3.86 3.10 -2.30
CA LEU A 321 2.47 3.58 -2.30
C LEU A 321 2.11 4.16 -0.93
N PRO A 322 1.22 5.17 -0.88
CA PRO A 322 0.66 5.66 0.39
C PRO A 322 -0.28 4.61 1.01
N LEU A 323 -0.53 4.74 2.31
CA LEU A 323 -1.27 3.75 3.08
C LEU A 323 -2.72 3.58 2.62
N TYR A 324 -3.37 4.65 2.17
CA TYR A 324 -4.74 4.60 1.64
C TYR A 324 -4.87 3.80 0.32
N LEU A 325 -3.74 3.43 -0.32
CA LEU A 325 -3.68 2.55 -1.49
C LEU A 325 -3.13 1.15 -1.18
N ARG A 326 -3.11 0.74 0.11
CA ARG A 326 -2.55 -0.54 0.56
C ARG A 326 -3.20 -1.79 -0.04
N PHE A 327 -4.38 -1.65 -0.62
CA PHE A 327 -5.07 -2.73 -1.32
C PHE A 327 -4.49 -3.04 -2.71
N ILE A 328 -3.68 -2.14 -3.27
CA ILE A 328 -3.06 -2.35 -4.58
C ILE A 328 -2.03 -3.48 -4.50
N LYS A 329 -2.11 -4.40 -5.43
CA LYS A 329 -1.13 -5.47 -5.65
C LYS A 329 -0.35 -5.20 -6.93
N GLY A 330 0.82 -5.80 -7.05
CA GLY A 330 1.60 -5.64 -8.27
C GLY A 330 3.08 -5.77 -8.07
N VAL A 331 3.80 -5.43 -9.14
CA VAL A 331 5.25 -5.48 -9.18
C VAL A 331 5.82 -4.14 -9.66
N VAL A 332 6.98 -3.82 -9.12
CA VAL A 332 7.85 -2.76 -9.61
C VAL A 332 9.21 -3.37 -9.85
N ASP A 333 9.78 -3.13 -11.03
CA ASP A 333 11.11 -3.60 -11.42
C ASP A 333 11.93 -2.40 -11.91
N SER A 334 12.97 -2.05 -11.18
CA SER A 334 13.79 -0.87 -11.46
C SER A 334 15.23 -1.25 -11.80
N ASN A 335 15.81 -0.51 -12.75
CA ASN A 335 17.23 -0.61 -13.09
C ASN A 335 18.10 0.34 -12.25
N ASP A 336 17.51 1.41 -11.68
CA ASP A 336 18.23 2.55 -11.09
C ASP A 336 18.20 2.59 -9.56
N LEU A 337 17.46 1.70 -8.90
CA LEU A 337 17.36 1.70 -7.45
C LEU A 337 18.69 1.31 -6.79
N SER A 338 19.18 2.20 -5.93
CA SER A 338 20.30 1.92 -5.06
C SER A 338 19.86 1.00 -3.93
N LEU A 339 20.30 -0.24 -3.98
CA LEU A 339 20.10 -1.20 -2.90
C LEU A 339 21.26 -1.13 -1.91
N ASN A 340 21.00 -1.50 -0.65
CA ASN A 340 22.09 -1.79 0.27
C ASN A 340 22.86 -3.06 -0.19
N VAL A 341 23.98 -3.33 0.44
CA VAL A 341 24.86 -4.45 0.06
C VAL A 341 24.13 -5.80 0.12
N SER A 342 23.21 -5.98 1.10
CA SER A 342 22.39 -7.21 1.24
C SER A 342 21.19 -7.27 0.29
N ARG A 343 20.82 -6.17 -0.34
CA ARG A 343 19.60 -6.02 -1.15
C ARG A 343 18.30 -6.33 -0.40
N GLU A 344 18.30 -6.22 0.92
CA GLU A 344 17.14 -6.51 1.78
C GLU A 344 16.44 -5.25 2.24
N ILE A 345 17.11 -4.09 2.22
CA ILE A 345 16.61 -2.83 2.74
C ILE A 345 16.73 -1.75 1.67
N LEU A 346 15.63 -1.07 1.40
CA LEU A 346 15.63 0.17 0.64
C LEU A 346 16.17 1.30 1.51
N GLN A 347 17.22 1.96 1.06
CA GLN A 347 17.67 3.20 1.68
C GLN A 347 16.67 4.33 1.34
N LYS A 348 16.57 5.35 2.21
CA LYS A 348 15.83 6.57 1.86
C LYS A 348 16.53 7.22 0.66
N ASP A 349 15.87 7.15 -0.49
CA ASP A 349 16.39 7.64 -1.77
C ASP A 349 15.32 8.54 -2.41
N PRO A 350 15.68 9.75 -2.88
CA PRO A 350 14.77 10.61 -3.65
C PRO A 350 14.13 9.93 -4.87
N ILE A 351 14.79 8.90 -5.40
CA ILE A 351 14.25 8.05 -6.47
C ILE A 351 12.96 7.37 -6.04
N ILE A 352 12.92 6.83 -4.81
CA ILE A 352 11.74 6.15 -4.27
C ILE A 352 10.57 7.12 -4.13
N ASP A 353 10.81 8.34 -3.63
CA ASP A 353 9.75 9.36 -3.51
C ASP A 353 9.19 9.78 -4.86
N SER A 354 10.07 9.90 -5.87
CA SER A 354 9.66 10.17 -7.25
C SER A 354 8.83 9.04 -7.84
N MET A 355 9.24 7.79 -7.63
CA MET A 355 8.50 6.61 -8.07
C MET A 355 7.16 6.50 -7.35
N LYS A 356 7.11 6.72 -6.03
CA LYS A 356 5.89 6.75 -5.23
C LYS A 356 4.88 7.74 -5.81
N THR A 357 5.31 8.96 -6.09
CA THR A 357 4.45 10.00 -6.68
C THR A 357 3.89 9.55 -8.02
N ALA A 358 4.73 9.00 -8.90
CA ALA A 358 4.31 8.53 -10.22
C ALA A 358 3.36 7.32 -10.14
N LEU A 359 3.65 6.34 -9.26
CA LEU A 359 2.82 5.16 -9.08
C LEU A 359 1.46 5.51 -8.46
N THR A 360 1.43 6.40 -7.45
CA THR A 360 0.19 6.93 -6.85
C THR A 360 -0.69 7.56 -7.92
N LYS A 361 -0.12 8.45 -8.74
CA LYS A 361 -0.87 9.06 -9.85
C LYS A 361 -1.46 8.01 -10.79
N ARG A 362 -0.69 6.99 -11.17
CA ARG A 362 -1.17 5.91 -12.07
C ARG A 362 -2.31 5.10 -11.47
N VAL A 363 -2.25 4.82 -10.16
CA VAL A 363 -3.35 4.14 -9.46
C VAL A 363 -4.61 5.01 -9.48
N LEU A 364 -4.50 6.29 -9.14
CA LEU A 364 -5.64 7.21 -9.17
C LEU A 364 -6.23 7.37 -10.59
N ASP A 365 -5.37 7.45 -11.63
CA ASP A 365 -5.81 7.49 -13.03
C ASP A 365 -6.54 6.17 -13.43
N MET A 366 -6.08 5.03 -12.92
CA MET A 366 -6.70 3.73 -13.16
C MET A 366 -8.09 3.66 -12.50
N LEU A 367 -8.21 4.10 -11.25
CA LEU A 367 -9.50 4.15 -10.53
C LEU A 367 -10.47 5.13 -11.19
N GLU A 368 -10.01 6.27 -11.67
CA GLU A 368 -10.83 7.24 -12.40
C GLU A 368 -11.37 6.65 -13.71
N LYS A 369 -10.53 5.94 -14.45
CA LYS A 369 -10.97 5.22 -15.67
C LYS A 369 -11.98 4.12 -15.34
N LEU A 370 -11.75 3.36 -14.27
CA LEU A 370 -12.68 2.33 -13.81
C LEU A 370 -14.03 2.94 -13.45
N ALA A 371 -14.03 4.05 -12.68
CA ALA A 371 -15.26 4.75 -12.28
C ALA A 371 -16.04 5.29 -13.49
N LYS A 372 -15.35 5.78 -14.51
CA LYS A 372 -15.97 6.37 -15.70
C LYS A 372 -16.47 5.35 -16.70
N ASN A 373 -15.66 4.30 -16.96
CA ASN A 373 -15.92 3.36 -18.05
C ASN A 373 -16.70 2.12 -17.60
N GLU A 374 -16.55 1.73 -16.33
CA GLU A 374 -17.11 0.49 -15.76
C GLU A 374 -17.80 0.79 -14.41
N PRO A 375 -18.86 1.60 -14.38
CA PRO A 375 -19.47 2.09 -13.13
C PRO A 375 -19.97 0.96 -12.22
N GLU A 376 -20.47 -0.15 -12.75
CA GLU A 376 -20.92 -1.30 -11.95
C GLU A 376 -19.73 -2.01 -11.27
N GLN A 377 -18.59 -2.13 -11.95
CA GLN A 377 -17.37 -2.68 -11.34
C GLN A 377 -16.83 -1.71 -10.29
N TYR A 378 -16.92 -0.40 -10.54
CA TYR A 378 -16.51 0.61 -9.57
C TYR A 378 -17.40 0.58 -8.32
N LYS A 379 -18.68 0.30 -8.45
CA LYS A 379 -19.59 0.06 -7.30
C LYS A 379 -19.12 -1.12 -6.45
N GLY A 380 -18.70 -2.21 -7.10
CA GLY A 380 -18.09 -3.36 -6.42
C GLY A 380 -16.78 -3.00 -5.72
N PHE A 381 -15.91 -2.25 -6.40
CA PHE A 381 -14.68 -1.69 -5.83
C PHE A 381 -14.98 -0.83 -4.59
N TRP A 382 -15.95 0.09 -4.69
CA TRP A 382 -16.30 1.00 -3.61
C TRP A 382 -16.76 0.25 -2.34
N LYS A 383 -17.57 -0.78 -2.48
CA LYS A 383 -18.02 -1.63 -1.36
C LYS A 383 -16.86 -2.28 -0.60
N ASN A 384 -15.78 -2.64 -1.31
CA ASN A 384 -14.63 -3.32 -0.72
C ASN A 384 -13.57 -2.36 -0.18
N PHE A 385 -13.34 -1.23 -0.85
CA PHE A 385 -12.18 -0.36 -0.62
C PHE A 385 -12.53 1.10 -0.33
N GLY A 386 -13.81 1.46 -0.37
CA GLY A 386 -14.25 2.85 -0.19
C GLY A 386 -13.79 3.47 1.12
N GLN A 387 -13.90 2.74 2.23
CA GLN A 387 -13.46 3.23 3.54
C GLN A 387 -11.95 3.48 3.60
N VAL A 388 -11.15 2.63 2.95
CA VAL A 388 -9.69 2.82 2.87
C VAL A 388 -9.36 4.02 1.99
N LEU A 389 -10.07 4.20 0.89
CA LEU A 389 -9.85 5.34 0.00
C LEU A 389 -10.20 6.68 0.67
N LYS A 390 -11.16 6.69 1.61
CA LYS A 390 -11.51 7.86 2.43
C LYS A 390 -10.39 8.33 3.35
N GLU A 391 -9.36 7.52 3.61
CA GLU A 391 -8.15 7.93 4.33
C GLU A 391 -7.29 8.92 3.50
N GLY A 392 -7.41 8.85 2.17
CA GLY A 392 -6.55 9.56 1.23
C GLY A 392 -6.48 11.08 1.37
N PRO A 393 -7.61 11.81 1.53
CA PRO A 393 -7.57 13.27 1.66
C PRO A 393 -6.74 13.80 2.83
N ALA A 394 -6.54 13.00 3.88
CA ALA A 394 -5.68 13.35 5.01
C ALA A 394 -4.20 12.97 4.79
N GLU A 395 -3.95 11.91 4.03
CA GLU A 395 -2.59 11.40 3.82
C GLU A 395 -1.89 12.02 2.61
N ASP A 396 -2.64 12.36 1.57
CA ASP A 396 -2.13 12.81 0.26
C ASP A 396 -2.77 14.13 -0.15
N PHE A 397 -2.26 15.19 0.43
CA PHE A 397 -2.77 16.53 0.17
C PHE A 397 -2.59 16.96 -1.29
N ALA A 398 -1.53 16.49 -1.96
CA ALA A 398 -1.26 16.84 -3.36
C ALA A 398 -2.30 16.27 -4.34
N ASN A 399 -2.92 15.13 -4.00
CA ASN A 399 -3.93 14.47 -4.82
C ASN A 399 -5.34 14.57 -4.22
N LYS A 400 -5.54 15.39 -3.19
CA LYS A 400 -6.78 15.51 -2.40
C LYS A 400 -8.04 15.69 -3.27
N GLU A 401 -8.00 16.60 -4.22
CA GLU A 401 -9.14 16.89 -5.11
C GLU A 401 -9.45 15.69 -6.02
N LYS A 402 -8.41 15.07 -6.57
CA LYS A 402 -8.56 13.87 -7.39
C LYS A 402 -9.14 12.69 -6.59
N ILE A 403 -8.67 12.49 -5.37
CA ILE A 403 -9.22 11.48 -4.46
C ILE A 403 -10.68 11.79 -4.14
N ALA A 404 -11.01 13.05 -3.84
CA ALA A 404 -12.37 13.48 -3.56
C ALA A 404 -13.34 13.14 -4.71
N GLY A 405 -12.92 13.32 -5.97
CA GLY A 405 -13.71 12.93 -7.15
C GLY A 405 -13.99 11.42 -7.26
N LEU A 406 -13.16 10.58 -6.60
CA LEU A 406 -13.32 9.14 -6.56
C LEU A 406 -14.26 8.67 -5.43
N LEU A 407 -14.51 9.50 -4.42
CA LEU A 407 -15.36 9.13 -3.28
C LEU A 407 -16.83 8.97 -3.71
N ARG A 408 -17.53 8.11 -2.98
CA ARG A 408 -18.98 7.89 -3.14
C ARG A 408 -19.66 8.02 -1.79
N PHE A 409 -20.86 8.58 -1.81
CA PHE A 409 -21.67 8.83 -0.63
C PHE A 409 -23.11 8.39 -0.85
N ALA A 410 -23.81 8.07 0.22
CA ALA A 410 -25.27 8.06 0.20
C ALA A 410 -25.78 9.50 0.23
N SER A 411 -27.00 9.75 -0.24
CA SER A 411 -27.61 11.08 -0.18
C SER A 411 -29.12 10.99 0.01
N THR A 412 -29.74 12.15 0.23
CA THR A 412 -31.20 12.27 0.30
C THR A 412 -31.89 12.15 -1.06
N GLN A 413 -31.15 11.93 -2.15
CA GLN A 413 -31.66 11.77 -3.50
C GLN A 413 -32.44 10.46 -3.67
N ASP A 414 -32.00 9.41 -2.99
CA ASP A 414 -32.67 8.11 -3.00
C ASP A 414 -32.79 7.52 -1.58
N ASP A 415 -33.61 6.49 -1.47
CA ASP A 415 -33.91 5.82 -0.21
C ASP A 415 -33.11 4.52 -0.03
N SER A 416 -32.17 4.22 -0.92
CA SER A 416 -31.44 2.94 -0.89
C SER A 416 -30.38 2.86 0.20
N GLY A 417 -29.81 4.01 0.60
CA GLY A 417 -28.67 4.08 1.49
C GLY A 417 -27.36 3.59 0.87
N GLU A 418 -27.37 3.29 -0.44
CA GLU A 418 -26.15 2.92 -1.15
C GLU A 418 -25.24 4.13 -1.34
N GLN A 419 -23.95 3.95 -1.09
CA GLN A 419 -22.95 4.97 -1.37
C GLN A 419 -22.61 4.97 -2.87
N SER A 420 -23.46 5.59 -3.68
CA SER A 420 -23.36 5.63 -5.15
C SER A 420 -23.12 7.02 -5.72
N VAL A 421 -23.36 8.07 -4.93
CA VAL A 421 -23.29 9.47 -5.39
C VAL A 421 -21.84 9.97 -5.40
N ALA A 422 -21.34 10.36 -6.58
CA ALA A 422 -20.09 11.11 -6.72
C ALA A 422 -20.31 12.59 -6.42
N LEU A 423 -19.27 13.29 -5.94
CA LEU A 423 -19.37 14.73 -5.67
C LEU A 423 -19.67 15.56 -6.94
N ALA A 424 -19.15 15.16 -8.09
CA ALA A 424 -19.45 15.79 -9.36
C ALA A 424 -20.95 15.63 -9.73
N ASP A 425 -21.54 14.46 -9.49
CA ASP A 425 -22.97 14.22 -9.75
C ASP A 425 -23.87 15.02 -8.79
N TYR A 426 -23.45 15.14 -7.52
CA TYR A 426 -24.11 16.01 -6.54
C TYR A 426 -24.11 17.46 -7.03
N LEU A 427 -22.96 18.00 -7.45
CA LEU A 427 -22.85 19.37 -7.94
C LEU A 427 -23.64 19.60 -9.24
N ALA A 428 -23.72 18.60 -10.13
CA ALA A 428 -24.52 18.68 -11.35
C ALA A 428 -26.03 18.80 -11.06
N ARG A 429 -26.49 18.33 -9.90
CA ARG A 429 -27.87 18.44 -9.44
C ARG A 429 -28.11 19.60 -8.48
N ALA A 430 -27.06 20.32 -8.10
CA ALA A 430 -27.15 21.46 -7.19
C ALA A 430 -28.12 22.52 -7.73
N LYS A 431 -28.88 23.13 -6.83
CA LYS A 431 -29.83 24.17 -7.19
C LYS A 431 -29.15 25.47 -7.62
N GLU A 432 -29.84 26.25 -8.42
CA GLU A 432 -29.38 27.59 -8.78
C GLU A 432 -29.16 28.42 -7.51
N GLY A 433 -27.96 29.00 -7.38
CA GLY A 433 -27.55 29.75 -6.20
C GLY A 433 -26.94 28.90 -5.07
N GLN A 434 -26.94 27.58 -5.17
CA GLN A 434 -26.29 26.72 -4.19
C GLN A 434 -24.75 26.79 -4.35
N ASP A 435 -24.10 27.32 -3.35
CA ASP A 435 -22.64 27.52 -3.30
C ASP A 435 -21.92 26.60 -2.31
N LYS A 436 -22.67 25.70 -1.66
CA LYS A 436 -22.18 24.78 -0.62
C LYS A 436 -22.56 23.33 -0.94
N ILE A 437 -21.77 22.38 -0.43
CA ILE A 437 -22.07 20.95 -0.42
C ILE A 437 -22.53 20.61 1.00
N TYR A 438 -23.78 20.20 1.13
CA TYR A 438 -24.38 19.89 2.42
C TYR A 438 -24.20 18.42 2.77
N TYR A 439 -23.83 18.13 4.01
CA TYR A 439 -23.70 16.78 4.51
C TYR A 439 -24.19 16.64 5.96
N LEU A 440 -24.52 15.41 6.34
CA LEU A 440 -24.88 15.03 7.70
C LEU A 440 -24.14 13.75 8.07
N THR A 441 -23.47 13.74 9.21
CA THR A 441 -22.81 12.55 9.77
C THR A 441 -23.70 11.88 10.81
N GLY A 442 -23.58 10.56 10.95
CA GLY A 442 -24.25 9.79 12.01
C GLY A 442 -23.85 8.33 12.03
N GLU A 443 -24.31 7.59 13.05
CA GLU A 443 -23.90 6.20 13.29
C GLU A 443 -24.52 5.19 12.31
N SER A 444 -25.69 5.51 11.75
CA SER A 444 -26.38 4.62 10.82
C SER A 444 -27.18 5.40 9.80
N TYR A 445 -27.40 4.77 8.64
CA TYR A 445 -28.25 5.35 7.59
C TYR A 445 -29.68 5.64 8.06
N ALA A 446 -30.28 4.76 8.87
CA ALA A 446 -31.63 4.96 9.39
C ALA A 446 -31.73 6.21 10.28
N GLN A 447 -30.71 6.49 11.09
CA GLN A 447 -30.61 7.67 11.93
C GLN A 447 -30.50 8.95 11.09
N VAL A 448 -29.48 9.02 10.21
CA VAL A 448 -29.24 10.25 9.43
C VAL A 448 -30.38 10.53 8.45
N LYS A 449 -30.94 9.49 7.82
CA LYS A 449 -32.07 9.63 6.91
C LYS A 449 -33.28 10.27 7.58
N ASN A 450 -33.58 9.94 8.82
CA ASN A 450 -34.77 10.44 9.54
C ASN A 450 -34.46 11.65 10.43
N SER A 451 -33.28 12.22 10.33
CA SER A 451 -32.85 13.33 11.17
C SER A 451 -33.69 14.59 10.91
N PRO A 452 -34.14 15.27 11.97
CA PRO A 452 -34.84 16.57 11.84
C PRO A 452 -33.98 17.67 11.20
N HIS A 453 -32.63 17.55 11.24
CA HIS A 453 -31.72 18.47 10.55
C HIS A 453 -31.95 18.53 9.03
N LEU A 454 -32.60 17.53 8.44
CA LEU A 454 -32.90 17.45 7.01
C LEU A 454 -34.22 18.10 6.60
N GLU A 455 -35.07 18.52 7.54
CA GLU A 455 -36.45 18.97 7.25
C GLU A 455 -36.51 20.14 6.25
N VAL A 456 -35.77 21.22 6.50
CA VAL A 456 -35.72 22.38 5.60
C VAL A 456 -35.15 22.03 4.23
N PHE A 457 -34.13 21.13 4.18
CA PHE A 457 -33.52 20.70 2.94
C PHE A 457 -34.51 19.91 2.08
N ARG A 458 -35.27 19.00 2.71
CA ARG A 458 -36.34 18.25 2.03
C ARG A 458 -37.42 19.19 1.51
N LYS A 459 -37.90 20.13 2.36
CA LYS A 459 -38.90 21.12 1.97
C LYS A 459 -38.45 21.96 0.78
N LYS A 460 -37.20 22.37 0.76
CA LYS A 460 -36.63 23.15 -0.34
C LYS A 460 -36.12 22.27 -1.50
N GLY A 461 -36.13 20.93 -1.35
CA GLY A 461 -35.63 19.95 -2.33
C GLY A 461 -34.13 20.11 -2.59
N ILE A 462 -33.35 20.39 -1.55
CA ILE A 462 -31.89 20.47 -1.58
C ILE A 462 -31.34 19.10 -1.19
N GLU A 463 -30.45 18.57 -2.01
CA GLU A 463 -29.78 17.30 -1.72
C GLU A 463 -28.76 17.45 -0.58
N VAL A 464 -28.71 16.46 0.34
CA VAL A 464 -27.74 16.39 1.43
C VAL A 464 -27.06 15.03 1.38
N LEU A 465 -25.72 15.02 1.47
CA LEU A 465 -24.92 13.79 1.58
C LEU A 465 -25.09 13.17 2.97
N LEU A 466 -25.26 11.85 3.02
CA LEU A 466 -25.46 11.09 4.25
C LEU A 466 -24.21 10.24 4.53
N LEU A 467 -23.46 10.62 5.54
CA LEU A 467 -22.16 10.08 5.88
C LEU A 467 -22.26 9.19 7.13
N THR A 468 -22.07 7.89 6.97
CA THR A 468 -22.32 6.90 8.03
C THR A 468 -21.13 5.96 8.31
N ASP A 469 -20.03 6.12 7.61
CA ASP A 469 -18.81 5.37 7.92
C ASP A 469 -18.09 6.02 9.11
N ARG A 470 -17.51 5.19 9.98
CA ARG A 470 -16.79 5.67 11.17
C ARG A 470 -15.66 6.66 10.87
N ILE A 471 -15.14 6.63 9.65
CA ILE A 471 -14.07 7.51 9.19
C ILE A 471 -14.58 8.86 8.68
N ASP A 472 -15.89 9.01 8.47
CA ASP A 472 -16.42 10.17 7.75
C ASP A 472 -16.23 11.51 8.49
N GLU A 473 -16.39 11.55 9.81
CA GLU A 473 -16.10 12.78 10.57
C GLU A 473 -14.62 13.19 10.47
N TRP A 474 -13.74 12.18 10.50
CA TRP A 474 -12.31 12.41 10.31
C TRP A 474 -12.01 12.86 8.87
N LEU A 475 -12.61 12.21 7.87
CA LEU A 475 -12.52 12.63 6.46
C LEU A 475 -12.89 14.12 6.30
N MET A 476 -14.04 14.53 6.85
CA MET A 476 -14.54 15.90 6.71
C MET A 476 -13.68 16.95 7.43
N SER A 477 -12.84 16.54 8.38
CA SER A 477 -11.84 17.44 8.99
C SER A 477 -10.73 17.84 8.01
N TYR A 478 -10.52 17.06 6.95
CA TYR A 478 -9.50 17.29 5.91
C TYR A 478 -10.08 17.69 4.56
N LEU A 479 -11.32 17.28 4.26
CA LEU A 479 -12.01 17.59 3.01
C LEU A 479 -12.94 18.78 3.20
N ASN A 480 -12.39 19.99 3.09
CA ASN A 480 -13.12 21.23 3.37
C ASN A 480 -13.89 21.77 2.15
N GLU A 481 -13.44 21.46 0.93
CA GLU A 481 -14.04 21.92 -0.32
C GLU A 481 -13.84 20.90 -1.45
N PHE A 482 -14.68 21.00 -2.46
CA PHE A 482 -14.56 20.30 -3.73
C PHE A 482 -15.09 21.18 -4.87
N ASP A 483 -14.31 21.32 -5.94
CA ASP A 483 -14.63 22.20 -7.10
C ASP A 483 -15.02 23.62 -6.68
N GLY A 484 -14.28 24.19 -5.70
CA GLY A 484 -14.51 25.53 -5.15
C GLY A 484 -15.78 25.69 -4.31
N LYS A 485 -16.48 24.59 -3.95
CA LYS A 485 -17.65 24.58 -3.08
C LYS A 485 -17.27 24.02 -1.71
N ALA A 486 -17.53 24.79 -0.65
CA ALA A 486 -17.27 24.38 0.72
C ALA A 486 -18.27 23.33 1.19
N PHE A 487 -17.80 22.37 1.99
CA PHE A 487 -18.65 21.43 2.71
C PHE A 487 -19.23 22.07 3.97
N VAL A 488 -20.51 21.84 4.23
CA VAL A 488 -21.22 22.32 5.41
C VAL A 488 -21.99 21.19 6.07
N ASP A 489 -21.66 20.95 7.35
CA ASP A 489 -22.38 20.03 8.22
C ASP A 489 -23.71 20.65 8.63
N VAL A 490 -24.82 20.04 8.21
CA VAL A 490 -26.17 20.57 8.48
C VAL A 490 -26.60 20.46 9.95
N ALA A 491 -25.88 19.72 10.77
CA ALA A 491 -26.10 19.62 12.21
C ALA A 491 -25.27 20.63 13.03
N ARG A 492 -24.39 21.40 12.38
CA ARG A 492 -23.40 22.24 13.04
C ARG A 492 -23.71 23.73 12.86
N GLY A 493 -23.43 24.51 13.91
CA GLY A 493 -23.48 25.95 13.87
C GLY A 493 -24.87 26.52 13.52
N ASP A 494 -24.90 27.76 13.07
CA ASP A 494 -26.10 28.38 12.50
C ASP A 494 -26.25 28.04 11.02
N LEU A 495 -27.45 27.69 10.61
CA LEU A 495 -27.72 27.30 9.23
C LEU A 495 -28.00 28.55 8.37
N ASP A 496 -27.02 28.92 7.55
CA ASP A 496 -27.18 29.93 6.51
C ASP A 496 -27.29 29.26 5.12
N LEU A 497 -28.46 29.31 4.53
CA LEU A 497 -28.70 28.80 3.19
C LEU A 497 -28.34 29.80 2.08
N GLY A 498 -27.81 30.98 2.45
CA GLY A 498 -27.32 31.97 1.52
C GLY A 498 -28.38 32.47 0.53
N LYS A 499 -28.15 32.26 -0.78
CA LYS A 499 -29.06 32.65 -1.85
C LYS A 499 -30.24 31.71 -2.05
N LEU A 500 -30.27 30.57 -1.33
CA LEU A 500 -31.37 29.62 -1.36
C LEU A 500 -32.54 30.08 -0.45
N ASP A 501 -32.32 31.07 0.44
CA ASP A 501 -33.34 31.79 1.17
C ASP A 501 -33.67 33.12 0.45
N SER A 502 -34.94 33.41 0.29
CA SER A 502 -35.35 34.71 -0.20
C SER A 502 -35.15 35.80 0.87
N GLU A 503 -35.03 37.06 0.44
CA GLU A 503 -34.94 38.19 1.38
C GLU A 503 -36.20 38.31 2.25
N GLU A 504 -37.37 37.81 1.76
CA GLU A 504 -38.59 37.74 2.53
C GLU A 504 -38.54 36.67 3.60
N ASP A 505 -37.95 35.47 3.28
CA ASP A 505 -37.75 34.40 4.26
C ASP A 505 -36.83 34.88 5.40
N LYS A 506 -35.71 35.53 5.09
CA LYS A 506 -34.79 36.06 6.09
C LYS A 506 -35.41 37.08 7.03
N LYS A 507 -36.17 38.02 6.48
CA LYS A 507 -36.90 39.01 7.30
C LYS A 507 -37.96 38.37 8.20
N ALA A 508 -38.69 37.39 7.67
CA ALA A 508 -39.67 36.64 8.44
C ALA A 508 -39.00 35.86 9.60
N GLN A 509 -37.85 35.25 9.35
CA GLN A 509 -37.09 34.54 10.36
C GLN A 509 -36.60 35.50 11.47
N GLU A 510 -36.05 36.67 11.13
CA GLU A 510 -35.64 37.70 12.09
C GLU A 510 -36.78 38.20 12.94
N GLU A 511 -37.94 38.43 12.34
CA GLU A 511 -39.14 38.89 13.05
C GLU A 511 -39.67 37.84 14.04
N VAL A 512 -39.70 36.57 13.62
CA VAL A 512 -40.09 35.43 14.48
C VAL A 512 -39.10 35.27 15.63
N ALA A 513 -37.79 35.37 15.40
CA ALA A 513 -36.75 35.28 16.44
C ALA A 513 -36.95 36.35 17.51
N LYS A 514 -37.19 37.63 17.12
CA LYS A 514 -37.48 38.72 18.03
C LYS A 514 -38.74 38.47 18.86
N ASN A 515 -39.80 37.99 18.24
CA ASN A 515 -41.07 37.74 18.94
C ASN A 515 -40.96 36.60 19.98
N LYS A 516 -39.96 35.75 19.90
CA LYS A 516 -39.73 34.60 20.80
C LYS A 516 -38.57 34.79 21.79
N GLU A 517 -37.98 36.00 21.91
CA GLU A 517 -36.88 36.26 22.85
C GLU A 517 -37.28 35.90 24.30
N GLY A 518 -38.53 36.17 24.73
CA GLY A 518 -39.01 35.80 26.08
C GLY A 518 -39.03 34.27 26.30
N LEU A 519 -39.39 33.48 25.30
CA LEU A 519 -39.37 32.04 25.39
C LEU A 519 -37.94 31.48 25.41
N VAL A 520 -37.05 32.10 24.62
CA VAL A 520 -35.59 31.72 24.62
C VAL A 520 -35.00 31.87 26.02
N GLU A 521 -35.26 33.01 26.70
CA GLU A 521 -34.73 33.24 28.07
C GLU A 521 -35.34 32.27 29.09
N ARG A 522 -36.64 31.97 29.01
CA ARG A 522 -37.29 31.00 29.90
C ARG A 522 -36.76 29.60 29.70
N LEU A 523 -36.61 29.13 28.44
CA LEU A 523 -36.00 27.84 28.13
C LEU A 523 -34.54 27.72 28.59
N LYS A 524 -33.77 28.78 28.39
CA LYS A 524 -32.37 28.86 28.87
C LYS A 524 -32.31 28.77 30.41
N GLY A 525 -33.21 29.41 31.11
CA GLY A 525 -33.34 29.32 32.57
C GLY A 525 -33.71 27.91 33.03
N ALA A 526 -34.65 27.23 32.36
CA ALA A 526 -35.11 25.89 32.70
C ALA A 526 -34.09 24.80 32.41
N LEU A 527 -33.38 24.87 31.26
CA LEU A 527 -32.36 23.90 30.84
C LEU A 527 -30.99 24.13 31.48
N GLY A 528 -30.71 25.35 31.93
CA GLY A 528 -29.50 25.73 32.66
C GLY A 528 -28.21 25.26 32.00
N ASP A 529 -27.40 24.56 32.79
CA ASP A 529 -26.09 24.06 32.34
C ASP A 529 -26.13 22.92 31.31
N SER A 530 -27.30 22.43 30.94
CA SER A 530 -27.44 21.34 29.95
C SER A 530 -27.21 21.80 28.50
N VAL A 531 -27.28 23.11 28.25
CA VAL A 531 -27.15 23.71 26.91
C VAL A 531 -26.12 24.85 26.91
N ALA A 532 -25.46 25.07 25.79
CA ALA A 532 -24.62 26.24 25.55
C ALA A 532 -25.48 27.45 25.19
N GLU A 533 -26.50 27.24 24.35
CA GLU A 533 -27.37 28.27 23.81
C GLU A 533 -28.76 27.71 23.58
N VAL A 534 -29.76 28.57 23.60
CA VAL A 534 -31.14 28.29 23.16
C VAL A 534 -31.49 29.31 22.08
N ARG A 535 -32.04 28.82 20.94
CA ARG A 535 -32.43 29.73 19.86
C ARG A 535 -33.60 29.18 19.03
N VAL A 536 -34.23 30.05 18.24
CA VAL A 536 -35.23 29.67 17.25
C VAL A 536 -34.54 28.94 16.11
N SER A 537 -35.12 27.83 15.67
CA SER A 537 -34.57 27.03 14.57
C SER A 537 -35.04 27.58 13.20
N HIS A 538 -34.08 27.64 12.27
CA HIS A 538 -34.35 27.90 10.84
C HIS A 538 -34.36 26.63 10.00
N ARG A 539 -34.10 25.47 10.60
CA ARG A 539 -34.02 24.16 9.91
C ARG A 539 -35.18 23.23 10.19
N LEU A 540 -36.02 23.54 11.18
CA LEU A 540 -37.16 22.72 11.54
C LEU A 540 -38.44 23.17 10.83
N THR A 541 -39.24 22.19 10.36
CA THR A 541 -40.56 22.40 9.79
C THR A 541 -41.65 21.59 10.48
N ASP A 542 -41.33 20.38 10.91
CA ASP A 542 -42.27 19.41 11.50
C ASP A 542 -41.94 19.03 12.93
N SER A 543 -40.65 18.94 13.27
CA SER A 543 -40.21 18.59 14.63
C SER A 543 -40.26 19.77 15.59
N PRO A 544 -40.50 19.54 16.92
CA PRO A 544 -40.57 20.61 17.91
C PRO A 544 -39.22 21.21 18.28
N ALA A 545 -38.18 20.38 18.35
CA ALA A 545 -36.85 20.81 18.75
C ALA A 545 -35.74 19.86 18.25
N ILE A 546 -34.52 20.35 18.16
CA ILE A 546 -33.29 19.58 17.89
C ILE A 546 -32.13 20.07 18.74
N LEU A 547 -31.07 19.26 18.78
CA LEU A 547 -29.77 19.65 19.32
C LEU A 547 -28.80 19.87 18.16
N ALA A 548 -28.27 21.10 18.06
CA ALA A 548 -27.22 21.43 17.12
C ALA A 548 -25.85 21.41 17.81
N ILE A 549 -24.81 21.06 17.06
CA ILE A 549 -23.44 21.02 17.52
C ILE A 549 -22.83 22.41 17.36
N GLY A 550 -22.04 22.86 18.35
CA GLY A 550 -21.29 24.13 18.23
C GLY A 550 -20.34 24.11 17.03
N GLU A 551 -20.06 25.28 16.48
CA GLU A 551 -19.30 25.41 15.23
C GLU A 551 -17.89 24.79 15.30
N GLN A 552 -17.26 24.85 16.50
CA GLN A 552 -15.92 24.32 16.74
C GLN A 552 -15.91 23.01 17.56
N ASP A 553 -17.07 22.48 17.91
CA ASP A 553 -17.17 21.29 18.74
C ASP A 553 -16.94 20.01 17.92
N LEU A 554 -16.48 18.97 18.61
CA LEU A 554 -16.33 17.64 17.99
C LEU A 554 -17.70 17.00 17.77
N GLY A 555 -17.86 16.33 16.64
CA GLY A 555 -19.04 15.51 16.38
C GLY A 555 -19.11 14.29 17.30
N LEU A 556 -20.27 13.64 17.32
CA LEU A 556 -20.57 12.54 18.24
C LEU A 556 -19.60 11.35 18.06
N GLN A 557 -19.36 10.92 16.81
CA GLN A 557 -18.49 9.78 16.52
C GLN A 557 -17.03 10.06 16.90
N MET A 558 -16.53 11.27 16.63
CA MET A 558 -15.17 11.65 16.99
C MET A 558 -14.98 11.69 18.51
N ARG A 559 -15.98 12.19 19.26
CA ARG A 559 -15.95 12.16 20.73
C ARG A 559 -15.87 10.71 21.24
N GLN A 560 -16.71 9.81 20.73
CA GLN A 560 -16.70 8.40 21.11
C GLN A 560 -15.35 7.70 20.81
N ILE A 561 -14.74 8.01 19.66
CA ILE A 561 -13.42 7.47 19.28
C ILE A 561 -12.34 7.95 20.26
N LEU A 562 -12.33 9.23 20.60
CA LEU A 562 -11.37 9.80 21.54
C LEU A 562 -11.55 9.25 22.97
N GLU A 563 -12.78 9.14 23.44
CA GLU A 563 -13.12 8.51 24.74
C GLU A 563 -12.68 7.05 24.80
N ALA A 564 -12.97 6.27 23.75
CA ALA A 564 -12.55 4.86 23.64
C ALA A 564 -11.01 4.71 23.62
N SER A 565 -10.29 5.72 23.13
CA SER A 565 -8.82 5.76 23.15
C SER A 565 -8.22 6.28 24.46
N GLY A 566 -9.08 6.60 25.47
CA GLY A 566 -8.65 7.12 26.77
C GLY A 566 -8.21 8.58 26.77
N GLN A 567 -8.52 9.33 25.72
CA GLN A 567 -8.23 10.76 25.65
C GLN A 567 -9.35 11.57 26.32
N LYS A 568 -8.97 12.66 27.01
CA LYS A 568 -9.97 13.58 27.54
C LYS A 568 -10.60 14.38 26.41
N VAL A 569 -11.91 14.23 26.27
CA VAL A 569 -12.71 15.04 25.34
C VAL A 569 -13.15 16.32 26.05
N PRO A 570 -13.06 17.49 25.42
CA PRO A 570 -13.58 18.74 25.98
C PRO A 570 -15.10 18.62 26.25
N ASP A 571 -15.55 19.11 27.39
CA ASP A 571 -16.98 19.23 27.69
C ASP A 571 -17.61 20.20 26.69
N SER A 572 -18.43 19.68 25.77
CA SER A 572 -19.20 20.44 24.81
C SER A 572 -20.68 20.34 25.18
N LYS A 573 -21.34 21.50 25.25
CA LYS A 573 -22.77 21.59 25.51
C LYS A 573 -23.50 21.85 24.18
N PRO A 574 -24.58 21.13 23.86
CA PRO A 574 -25.30 21.33 22.62
C PRO A 574 -26.07 22.67 22.62
N ILE A 575 -26.40 23.13 21.44
CA ILE A 575 -27.31 24.24 21.19
C ILE A 575 -28.72 23.67 21.06
N PHE A 576 -29.66 24.13 21.88
CA PHE A 576 -31.07 23.73 21.78
C PHE A 576 -31.80 24.66 20.82
N GLU A 577 -32.23 24.10 19.68
CA GLU A 577 -33.05 24.81 18.69
C GLU A 577 -34.50 24.33 18.74
N PHE A 578 -35.42 25.26 18.73
CA PHE A 578 -36.85 24.93 18.72
C PHE A 578 -37.61 25.54 17.55
N ASN A 579 -38.66 24.85 17.08
CA ASN A 579 -39.57 25.29 16.03
C ASN A 579 -40.68 26.18 16.64
N PRO A 580 -40.67 27.50 16.39
CA PRO A 580 -41.58 28.43 17.02
C PRO A 580 -43.07 28.25 16.60
N THR A 581 -43.33 27.53 15.50
CA THR A 581 -44.66 27.30 14.95
C THR A 581 -45.22 25.91 15.30
N HIS A 582 -44.44 25.09 16.00
CA HIS A 582 -44.88 23.76 16.38
C HIS A 582 -45.86 23.80 17.55
N PRO A 583 -47.00 23.06 17.51
CA PRO A 583 -48.05 23.11 18.53
C PRO A 583 -47.58 22.84 19.96
N LEU A 584 -46.57 21.97 20.15
CA LEU A 584 -45.98 21.72 21.47
C LEU A 584 -45.22 22.94 22.01
N ILE A 585 -44.54 23.69 21.14
CA ILE A 585 -43.81 24.90 21.49
C ILE A 585 -44.78 26.04 21.81
N GLU A 586 -45.86 26.18 21.06
CA GLU A 586 -46.92 27.15 21.38
C GLU A 586 -47.58 26.85 22.73
N LYS A 587 -47.86 25.59 23.06
CA LYS A 587 -48.37 25.18 24.37
C LYS A 587 -47.37 25.48 25.48
N LEU A 588 -46.10 25.22 25.24
CA LEU A 588 -45.00 25.48 26.20
C LEU A 588 -44.89 27.01 26.47
N ASP A 589 -44.95 27.85 25.44
CA ASP A 589 -44.88 29.31 25.55
C ASP A 589 -46.01 29.88 26.42
N ASN A 590 -47.22 29.28 26.30
CA ASN A 590 -48.41 29.66 27.04
C ASN A 590 -48.48 29.03 28.46
N GLU A 591 -47.55 28.16 28.87
CA GLU A 591 -47.58 27.52 30.17
C GLU A 591 -47.24 28.51 31.28
N GLN A 592 -48.15 28.65 32.27
CA GLN A 592 -48.03 29.59 33.36
C GLN A 592 -47.31 29.04 34.59
N SER A 593 -47.32 27.71 34.75
CA SER A 593 -46.63 27.06 35.85
C SER A 593 -45.14 26.86 35.52
N GLU A 594 -44.25 27.50 36.23
CA GLU A 594 -42.81 27.39 36.03
C GLU A 594 -42.31 25.94 36.23
N ASP A 595 -42.83 25.20 37.21
CA ASP A 595 -42.49 23.79 37.43
C ASP A 595 -42.88 22.92 36.23
N ARG A 596 -44.05 23.14 35.68
CA ARG A 596 -44.54 22.37 34.51
C ARG A 596 -43.80 22.80 33.25
N PHE A 597 -43.50 24.07 33.10
CA PHE A 597 -42.68 24.61 32.02
C PHE A 597 -41.30 23.95 32.03
N ALA A 598 -40.63 23.84 33.19
CA ALA A 598 -39.34 23.19 33.32
C ALA A 598 -39.40 21.70 33.00
N GLU A 599 -40.42 20.96 33.47
CA GLU A 599 -40.59 19.53 33.15
C GLU A 599 -40.79 19.31 31.65
N LEU A 600 -41.64 20.09 30.96
CA LEU A 600 -41.87 20.01 29.50
C LEU A 600 -40.59 20.37 28.74
N SER A 601 -39.86 21.39 29.17
CA SER A 601 -38.57 21.79 28.55
C SER A 601 -37.55 20.67 28.61
N HIS A 602 -37.44 19.97 29.73
CA HIS A 602 -36.55 18.81 29.84
C HIS A 602 -37.00 17.61 29.00
N ILE A 603 -38.32 17.37 28.88
CA ILE A 603 -38.83 16.31 27.99
C ILE A 603 -38.48 16.63 26.53
N LEU A 604 -38.65 17.85 26.07
CA LEU A 604 -38.29 18.26 24.72
C LEU A 604 -36.79 18.19 24.46
N PHE A 605 -35.97 18.55 25.45
CA PHE A 605 -34.52 18.41 25.38
C PHE A 605 -34.11 16.93 25.25
N ASP A 606 -34.64 16.07 26.11
CA ASP A 606 -34.34 14.64 26.08
C ASP A 606 -34.81 13.98 24.76
N GLN A 607 -35.98 14.38 24.22
CA GLN A 607 -36.46 13.93 22.90
C GLN A 607 -35.55 14.38 21.76
N ALA A 608 -35.07 15.64 21.82
CA ALA A 608 -34.13 16.15 20.82
C ALA A 608 -32.79 15.41 20.88
N ALA A 609 -32.30 15.05 22.07
CA ALA A 609 -31.11 14.23 22.23
C ALA A 609 -31.29 12.83 21.62
N LEU A 610 -32.43 12.15 21.89
CA LEU A 610 -32.73 10.86 21.30
C LEU A 610 -32.85 10.94 19.75
N ALA A 611 -33.45 12.01 19.23
CA ALA A 611 -33.55 12.23 17.79
C ALA A 611 -32.17 12.48 17.13
N ALA A 612 -31.24 13.07 17.87
CA ALA A 612 -29.84 13.26 17.46
C ALA A 612 -29.01 11.96 17.53
N GLY A 613 -29.54 10.90 18.18
CA GLY A 613 -28.82 9.63 18.40
C GLY A 613 -27.97 9.62 19.69
N ASP A 614 -28.09 10.65 20.52
CA ASP A 614 -27.39 10.69 21.80
C ASP A 614 -28.05 9.78 22.84
N SER A 615 -27.26 9.27 23.78
CA SER A 615 -27.78 8.58 24.95
C SER A 615 -28.21 9.59 26.02
N LEU A 616 -29.36 9.35 26.63
CA LEU A 616 -29.84 10.21 27.74
C LEU A 616 -28.93 10.09 28.95
N LYS A 617 -28.61 11.22 29.59
CA LYS A 617 -27.84 11.26 30.86
C LYS A 617 -28.57 10.56 31.99
N ASP A 618 -29.91 10.73 32.08
CA ASP A 618 -30.79 10.05 33.06
C ASP A 618 -32.07 9.54 32.36
N PRO A 619 -32.02 8.35 31.73
CA PRO A 619 -33.20 7.74 31.09
C PRO A 619 -34.37 7.53 32.07
N ALA A 620 -34.08 7.26 33.35
CA ALA A 620 -35.12 7.03 34.36
C ALA A 620 -35.88 8.32 34.68
N ALA A 621 -35.20 9.48 34.74
CA ALA A 621 -35.85 10.77 34.92
C ALA A 621 -36.76 11.12 33.73
N TYR A 622 -36.28 10.88 32.50
CA TYR A 622 -37.10 11.08 31.29
C TYR A 622 -38.38 10.25 31.33
N VAL A 623 -38.29 8.95 31.63
CA VAL A 623 -39.46 8.06 31.70
C VAL A 623 -40.43 8.51 32.80
N ARG A 624 -39.94 8.95 33.97
CA ARG A 624 -40.80 9.47 35.07
C ARG A 624 -41.57 10.72 34.62
N ARG A 625 -40.88 11.70 33.98
CA ARG A 625 -41.50 12.94 33.47
C ARG A 625 -42.59 12.62 32.40
N LEU A 626 -42.23 11.72 31.48
CA LEU A 626 -43.17 11.31 30.41
C LEU A 626 -44.41 10.62 30.98
N ASN A 627 -44.23 9.66 31.93
CA ASN A 627 -45.37 8.97 32.57
C ASN A 627 -46.26 9.94 33.35
N LYS A 628 -45.70 10.93 34.05
CA LYS A 628 -46.49 11.97 34.72
C LYS A 628 -47.34 12.75 33.74
N LEU A 629 -46.76 13.19 32.62
CA LEU A 629 -47.48 13.88 31.55
C LEU A 629 -48.59 13.04 30.95
N LEU A 630 -48.33 11.75 30.68
CA LEU A 630 -49.34 10.83 30.13
C LEU A 630 -50.53 10.60 31.09
N VAL A 631 -50.28 10.50 32.41
CA VAL A 631 -51.34 10.41 33.41
C VAL A 631 -52.17 11.70 33.44
N GLU A 632 -51.55 12.87 33.40
CA GLU A 632 -52.25 14.14 33.39
C GLU A 632 -53.11 14.33 32.12
N LEU A 633 -52.66 13.82 30.98
CA LEU A 633 -53.44 13.84 29.72
C LEU A 633 -54.59 12.82 29.65
N SER A 634 -54.51 11.78 30.53
CA SER A 634 -55.53 10.72 30.56
C SER A 634 -56.63 10.97 31.63
N ALA A 635 -56.43 11.98 32.48
CA ALA A 635 -57.36 12.43 33.51
C ALA A 635 -58.27 13.55 32.94
#